data_d55e0c5f8f2ed0313c51d06541885aac
#
_entry.id   d55e0c5f8f2ed0313c51d06541885aac
#
_cell.length_a   1.000
_cell.length_b   1.000
_cell.length_c   1.000
_cell.angle_alpha   90.00
_cell.angle_beta   90.00
_cell.angle_gamma   90.00
#
_symmetry.space_group_name_H-M   'P 1'
#
loop_
_entity.id
_entity.type
_entity.pdbx_description
1 polymer ?
#
loop_
_entity_poly.entity_id
_entity_poly.type
_entity_poly.pdbx_seq_one_letter_code
_entity_poly.pdbx_strand_id
1 'polypeptide(L)'
;MGLTDITALTSRIQELEKENSRLRAILDKNGISYTFKDNNLQENAVPAPVVTYSLEEKVAIFQGLFQGRSDVFAKRWYSETSKKSGYQPVCEREWNPDFCDKRKYKCADCPNRQFAPLSYSHLFNHLAGKDKWGRDVIGLYPIRKDNTCCFLCADFDDKSCEHGYKNDVLAFVNVCKAWKVPCYIERSRSGNGAHVWIFFQTPIPASKARKLGNTILTEAMNKEMRLSFKSYDRFFPNQDTLPEGGLGNLVALPLQGMVRRQGNSVFVDEHFNAFSNQWNVLANIQKMSQADIDLLLQKHIAPSLGNLSTTSDAKPWETPDAELIEASDFPKQIALTRANMLYIPLTGLSARCVNAFKRIAAFRNPEFYERQGMRLSTYNVPRIISCSELSDHYLALPRGCEDAVSDILSRHAVNTSISDKTNHGRSISVTFKGELREEQQMAMDAMIAHRTGTLSATTAFGKTVFAIAMIAQRKVNTLILVHNKALLAQWNERLEQFLGIDEAIDKPHGNRGRKKDSSTIGCLYSGKNTLHGIIDIALIQSCLNEGEAKPFVKQYGMVIVDECHHVSSVSFEQVLRQVTATYVYGLTATPIRKDGHQPIIFMQCGKIRFASKAKDQIVKQTFNRVLVPRFTTYRNITDDTKTYTQLTQALSEDSARNEFIIDDIKSALENRRTPLVLTTRTAHVRTLAQMLLPFADHVVQLVGADSNKEKRIALQKLQAIPQTESLAIVATGKYIGEGFDYPRLDTLFLTMPIAWKGNIEQYSGRLHREYDGKSEVQIYDYIDFHVPLCDSIYRKRLKL
;
A
#
# COMPACT_ATOMS: atom_id res chain seq x y z
N MET A 1 37.82 -5.56 33.38
CA MET A 1 37.02 -5.43 34.59
C MET A 1 37.96 -5.09 35.74
N GLY A 2 37.85 -3.86 36.28
CA GLY A 2 38.71 -3.38 37.36
C GLY A 2 38.23 -3.93 38.71
N LEU A 3 39.14 -3.94 39.72
CA LEU A 3 38.85 -4.37 41.11
C LEU A 3 37.61 -3.65 41.71
N THR A 4 37.35 -2.45 41.27
CA THR A 4 36.16 -1.64 41.67
C THR A 4 34.83 -2.26 41.20
N ASP A 5 34.79 -2.89 40.00
CA ASP A 5 33.59 -3.53 39.51
C ASP A 5 33.25 -4.83 40.26
N ILE A 6 34.25 -5.57 40.69
CA ILE A 6 34.06 -6.81 41.46
C ILE A 6 33.50 -6.48 42.85
N THR A 7 33.98 -5.43 43.49
CA THR A 7 33.52 -5.01 44.82
C THR A 7 32.04 -4.51 44.77
N ALA A 8 31.69 -3.79 43.72
CA ALA A 8 30.30 -3.32 43.50
C ALA A 8 29.35 -4.50 43.23
N LEU A 9 29.77 -5.48 42.45
CA LEU A 9 29.00 -6.69 42.18
C LEU A 9 28.84 -7.55 43.43
N THR A 10 29.87 -7.70 44.21
CA THR A 10 29.83 -8.47 45.49
C THR A 10 28.89 -7.80 46.49
N SER A 11 28.94 -6.48 46.61
CA SER A 11 28.00 -5.72 47.45
C SER A 11 26.57 -5.89 46.98
N ARG A 12 26.31 -5.87 45.68
CA ARG A 12 24.97 -6.07 45.09
C ARG A 12 24.43 -7.48 45.29
N ILE A 13 25.31 -8.50 45.22
CA ILE A 13 24.93 -9.89 45.51
C ILE A 13 24.49 -10.01 46.97
N GLN A 14 25.24 -9.42 47.92
CA GLN A 14 24.87 -9.46 49.34
C GLN A 14 23.54 -8.75 49.62
N GLU A 15 23.25 -7.65 48.96
CA GLU A 15 21.94 -6.98 49.06
C GLU A 15 20.80 -7.88 48.57
N LEU A 16 20.97 -8.50 47.39
CA LEU A 16 19.98 -9.40 46.82
C LEU A 16 19.75 -10.66 47.68
N GLU A 17 20.81 -11.20 48.29
CA GLU A 17 20.67 -12.33 49.20
C GLU A 17 19.90 -11.95 50.46
N LYS A 18 20.13 -10.75 51.02
CA LYS A 18 19.33 -10.23 52.15
C LYS A 18 17.87 -10.04 51.79
N GLU A 19 17.60 -9.48 50.63
CA GLU A 19 16.25 -9.26 50.17
C GLU A 19 15.52 -10.59 49.89
N ASN A 20 16.21 -11.58 49.30
CA ASN A 20 15.69 -12.92 49.05
C ASN A 20 15.35 -13.64 50.39
N SER A 21 16.21 -13.51 51.39
CA SER A 21 15.95 -14.06 52.72
C SER A 21 14.75 -13.43 53.39
N ARG A 22 14.56 -12.10 53.22
CA ARG A 22 13.39 -11.37 53.74
C ARG A 22 12.10 -11.81 53.03
N LEU A 23 12.12 -11.97 51.73
CA LEU A 23 10.97 -12.43 50.94
C LEU A 23 10.58 -13.85 51.33
N ARG A 24 11.53 -14.75 51.54
CA ARG A 24 11.29 -16.12 52.03
C ARG A 24 10.62 -16.12 53.37
N ALA A 25 11.09 -15.32 54.33
CA ALA A 25 10.50 -15.20 55.64
C ALA A 25 9.03 -14.66 55.58
N ILE A 26 8.71 -13.78 54.62
CA ILE A 26 7.34 -13.30 54.41
C ILE A 26 6.47 -14.41 53.82
N LEU A 27 6.95 -15.19 52.88
CA LEU A 27 6.24 -16.31 52.26
C LEU A 27 5.94 -17.39 53.34
N ASP A 28 6.94 -17.76 54.14
CA ASP A 28 6.79 -18.72 55.28
C ASP A 28 5.75 -18.22 56.27
N LYS A 29 5.78 -16.93 56.63
CA LYS A 29 4.82 -16.35 57.56
C LYS A 29 3.36 -16.37 57.02
N ASN A 30 3.20 -16.34 55.69
CA ASN A 30 1.88 -16.39 55.06
C ASN A 30 1.49 -17.80 54.58
N GLY A 31 2.25 -18.85 54.88
CA GLY A 31 1.97 -20.22 54.48
C GLY A 31 2.05 -20.49 53.00
N ILE A 32 2.77 -19.63 52.24
CA ILE A 32 2.89 -19.77 50.79
C ILE A 32 4.13 -20.61 50.51
N SER A 33 3.92 -21.80 49.96
CA SER A 33 5.02 -22.66 49.52
C SER A 33 5.76 -22.08 48.30
N TYR A 34 7.04 -21.84 48.44
CA TYR A 34 7.91 -21.32 47.40
C TYR A 34 9.06 -22.27 47.02
N THR A 35 8.99 -23.55 47.45
CA THR A 35 9.95 -24.55 47.01
C THR A 35 9.74 -24.78 45.50
N PHE A 36 10.64 -24.24 44.74
CA PHE A 36 10.90 -24.78 43.40
C PHE A 36 11.32 -26.23 43.61
N LYS A 37 10.60 -27.15 42.99
CA LYS A 37 11.11 -28.51 42.83
C LYS A 37 12.37 -28.35 41.97
N ASP A 38 13.53 -28.35 42.58
CA ASP A 38 14.77 -28.69 41.91
C ASP A 38 14.51 -30.09 41.34
N ASN A 39 14.21 -30.13 40.04
CA ASN A 39 14.20 -31.40 39.31
C ASN A 39 15.64 -31.86 39.27
N ASN A 40 15.99 -32.63 40.29
CA ASN A 40 17.04 -33.67 40.29
C ASN A 40 18.32 -33.36 39.52
N LEU A 41 19.31 -32.88 40.24
CA LEU A 41 20.63 -33.39 40.08
C LEU A 41 20.57 -34.91 40.45
N GLN A 42 20.14 -35.78 39.53
CA GLN A 42 20.56 -37.17 39.61
C GLN A 42 22.02 -37.20 39.22
N GLU A 43 22.87 -37.19 40.22
CA GLU A 43 24.17 -37.81 40.13
C GLU A 43 23.96 -39.26 39.68
N ASN A 44 24.69 -39.64 38.60
CA ASN A 44 24.72 -40.92 37.91
C ASN A 44 23.81 -41.13 36.72
N ALA A 45 23.84 -40.19 35.77
CA ALA A 45 23.68 -40.55 34.36
C ALA A 45 25.09 -40.68 33.76
N VAL A 46 25.49 -41.84 33.38
CA VAL A 46 26.63 -42.11 32.48
C VAL A 46 26.44 -41.14 31.31
N PRO A 47 27.41 -40.24 30.99
CA PRO A 47 27.21 -39.31 29.91
C PRO A 47 26.93 -40.12 28.65
N ALA A 48 25.77 -39.90 28.03
CA ALA A 48 25.44 -40.52 26.76
C ALA A 48 26.63 -40.32 25.83
N PRO A 49 27.09 -41.34 25.07
CA PRO A 49 28.26 -41.23 24.25
C PRO A 49 28.14 -39.97 23.38
N VAL A 50 29.14 -39.09 23.48
CA VAL A 50 29.15 -37.86 22.64
C VAL A 50 29.24 -38.34 21.21
N VAL A 51 28.15 -38.34 20.50
CA VAL A 51 28.09 -38.71 19.07
C VAL A 51 28.93 -37.66 18.33
N THR A 52 30.10 -38.09 17.88
CA THR A 52 30.99 -37.28 17.05
C THR A 52 30.74 -37.63 15.59
N TYR A 53 30.41 -36.63 14.81
CA TYR A 53 30.22 -36.79 13.37
C TYR A 53 31.49 -36.44 12.62
N SER A 54 31.83 -37.24 11.61
CA SER A 54 32.92 -36.95 10.67
C SER A 54 32.55 -35.66 9.88
N LEU A 55 33.49 -35.11 9.15
CA LEU A 55 33.28 -33.94 8.36
C LEU A 55 32.33 -34.22 7.17
N GLU A 56 32.47 -35.37 6.56
CA GLU A 56 31.63 -35.89 5.49
C GLU A 56 30.19 -36.05 5.97
N GLU A 57 30.00 -36.66 7.15
CA GLU A 57 28.69 -36.81 7.75
C GLU A 57 28.02 -35.46 8.05
N LYS A 58 28.79 -34.49 8.56
CA LYS A 58 28.31 -33.13 8.80
C LYS A 58 27.82 -32.44 7.53
N VAL A 59 28.58 -32.52 6.44
CA VAL A 59 28.17 -31.96 5.15
C VAL A 59 26.96 -32.71 4.57
N ALA A 60 26.92 -34.05 4.70
CA ALA A 60 25.78 -34.85 4.23
C ALA A 60 24.48 -34.53 4.98
N ILE A 61 24.50 -34.43 6.32
CA ILE A 61 23.37 -34.02 7.14
C ILE A 61 22.91 -32.64 6.71
N PHE A 62 23.83 -31.70 6.57
CA PHE A 62 23.54 -30.33 6.19
C PHE A 62 22.89 -30.23 4.79
N GLN A 63 23.49 -30.92 3.81
CA GLN A 63 22.98 -30.98 2.44
C GLN A 63 21.58 -31.67 2.37
N GLY A 64 21.33 -32.66 3.21
CA GLY A 64 20.05 -33.37 3.29
C GLY A 64 18.90 -32.54 3.86
N LEU A 65 19.19 -31.47 4.61
CA LEU A 65 18.21 -30.57 5.22
C LEU A 65 18.00 -29.31 4.39
N PHE A 66 19.07 -28.62 4.02
CA PHE A 66 19.02 -27.32 3.37
C PHE A 66 19.03 -27.46 1.84
N GLN A 67 17.91 -27.97 1.30
CA GLN A 67 17.71 -28.19 -0.13
C GLN A 67 16.89 -27.05 -0.75
N GLY A 68 17.41 -26.46 -1.84
CA GLY A 68 16.73 -25.45 -2.64
C GLY A 68 17.02 -25.64 -4.13
N ARG A 69 17.28 -24.57 -4.85
CA ARG A 69 17.77 -24.60 -6.24
C ARG A 69 19.09 -25.37 -6.30
N SER A 70 19.17 -26.36 -7.19
CA SER A 70 20.38 -27.14 -7.41
C SER A 70 21.32 -26.52 -8.43
N ASP A 71 20.80 -25.66 -9.31
CA ASP A 71 21.52 -25.07 -10.45
C ASP A 71 22.12 -23.70 -10.15
N VAL A 72 21.82 -23.12 -9.01
CA VAL A 72 22.31 -21.78 -8.61
C VAL A 72 22.31 -21.60 -7.10
N PHE A 73 23.30 -20.93 -6.59
CA PHE A 73 23.35 -20.44 -5.22
C PHE A 73 24.01 -19.06 -5.19
N ALA A 74 23.93 -18.37 -4.06
CA ALA A 74 24.57 -17.08 -3.87
C ALA A 74 25.71 -17.17 -2.86
N LYS A 75 26.70 -16.28 -3.01
CA LYS A 75 27.71 -16.01 -2.00
C LYS A 75 27.59 -14.59 -1.46
N ARG A 76 27.96 -14.44 -0.19
CA ARG A 76 28.06 -13.12 0.40
C ARG A 76 29.30 -12.40 -0.15
N TRP A 77 29.11 -11.12 -0.51
CA TRP A 77 30.22 -10.22 -0.81
C TRP A 77 30.36 -9.18 0.31
N TYR A 78 31.55 -8.64 0.48
CA TYR A 78 31.85 -7.56 1.41
C TYR A 78 32.85 -6.61 0.76
N SER A 79 32.59 -5.30 0.86
CA SER A 79 33.49 -4.25 0.38
C SER A 79 34.16 -3.57 1.56
N GLU A 80 35.48 -3.63 1.64
CA GLU A 80 36.27 -3.00 2.70
C GLU A 80 36.17 -1.47 2.65
N THR A 81 36.05 -0.89 1.44
CA THR A 81 36.00 0.54 1.21
C THR A 81 34.66 1.13 1.65
N SER A 82 33.57 0.54 1.23
CA SER A 82 32.21 1.07 1.52
C SER A 82 31.57 0.49 2.79
N LYS A 83 32.23 -0.53 3.43
CA LYS A 83 31.69 -1.30 4.57
C LYS A 83 30.32 -1.96 4.26
N LYS A 84 29.94 -2.05 2.99
CA LYS A 84 28.68 -2.66 2.55
C LYS A 84 28.87 -4.14 2.26
N SER A 85 27.81 -4.90 2.45
CA SER A 85 27.75 -6.31 2.12
C SER A 85 26.41 -6.68 1.51
N GLY A 86 26.36 -7.80 0.80
CA GLY A 86 25.14 -8.32 0.19
C GLY A 86 25.39 -9.73 -0.34
N TYR A 87 24.43 -10.26 -1.07
CA TYR A 87 24.54 -11.56 -1.72
C TYR A 87 24.47 -11.39 -3.24
N GLN A 88 25.24 -12.20 -3.95
CA GLN A 88 25.18 -12.27 -5.40
C GLN A 88 25.20 -13.75 -5.84
N PRO A 89 24.47 -14.09 -6.93
CA PRO A 89 24.52 -15.43 -7.50
C PRO A 89 25.93 -15.73 -7.99
N VAL A 90 26.39 -16.97 -7.79
CA VAL A 90 27.70 -17.43 -8.26
C VAL A 90 27.62 -17.79 -9.73
N CYS A 91 28.48 -17.20 -10.54
CA CYS A 91 28.56 -17.41 -11.99
C CYS A 91 29.96 -17.93 -12.36
N GLU A 92 30.03 -18.99 -13.16
CA GLU A 92 31.32 -19.56 -13.61
C GLU A 92 32.10 -18.60 -14.53
N ARG A 93 31.36 -17.66 -15.20
CA ARG A 93 31.94 -16.64 -16.08
C ARG A 93 32.19 -15.32 -15.38
N GLU A 94 32.09 -15.27 -14.06
CA GLU A 94 32.30 -14.04 -13.30
C GLU A 94 33.74 -13.51 -13.49
N TRP A 95 33.85 -12.20 -13.79
CA TRP A 95 35.13 -11.51 -14.04
C TRP A 95 35.84 -11.92 -15.33
N ASN A 96 35.25 -12.77 -16.17
CA ASN A 96 35.84 -13.06 -17.48
C ASN A 96 35.49 -11.87 -18.42
N PRO A 97 36.50 -11.14 -18.96
CA PRO A 97 36.29 -9.94 -19.75
C PRO A 97 35.44 -10.17 -21.01
N ASP A 98 35.46 -11.38 -21.58
CA ASP A 98 34.76 -11.73 -22.81
C ASP A 98 33.26 -11.90 -22.60
N PHE A 99 32.84 -12.23 -21.37
CA PHE A 99 31.46 -12.60 -21.04
C PHE A 99 30.81 -11.76 -19.93
N CYS A 100 31.62 -11.14 -19.06
CA CYS A 100 31.13 -10.47 -17.86
C CYS A 100 31.34 -8.95 -17.91
N ASP A 101 30.29 -8.20 -18.19
CA ASP A 101 30.29 -6.74 -18.07
C ASP A 101 29.27 -6.30 -17.01
N LYS A 102 29.74 -6.19 -15.75
CA LYS A 102 28.92 -5.74 -14.61
C LYS A 102 28.50 -4.28 -14.65
N ARG A 103 29.07 -3.47 -15.55
CA ARG A 103 28.66 -2.08 -15.76
C ARG A 103 27.40 -2.01 -16.62
N LYS A 104 27.26 -2.95 -17.56
CA LYS A 104 26.15 -2.98 -18.53
C LYS A 104 24.97 -3.80 -18.03
N TYR A 105 25.22 -4.93 -17.35
CA TYR A 105 24.18 -5.86 -16.91
C TYR A 105 24.30 -6.22 -15.43
N LYS A 106 23.15 -6.32 -14.76
CA LYS A 106 23.06 -6.99 -13.45
C LYS A 106 23.16 -8.51 -13.67
N CYS A 107 23.72 -9.25 -12.71
CA CYS A 107 23.87 -10.70 -12.84
C CYS A 107 22.55 -11.45 -13.09
N ALA A 108 21.44 -10.93 -12.56
CA ALA A 108 20.11 -11.51 -12.79
C ALA A 108 19.63 -11.38 -14.25
N ASP A 109 20.07 -10.32 -14.96
CA ASP A 109 19.61 -9.98 -16.32
C ASP A 109 20.69 -10.22 -17.39
N CYS A 110 21.84 -10.81 -17.00
CA CYS A 110 22.96 -11.01 -17.89
C CYS A 110 22.67 -12.12 -18.91
N PRO A 111 22.76 -11.86 -20.22
CA PRO A 111 22.52 -12.86 -21.25
C PRO A 111 23.58 -13.97 -21.28
N ASN A 112 24.80 -13.67 -20.81
CA ASN A 112 25.94 -14.61 -20.81
C ASN A 112 26.09 -15.37 -19.47
N ARG A 113 25.10 -15.26 -18.57
CA ARG A 113 25.15 -15.88 -17.26
C ARG A 113 25.21 -17.40 -17.33
N GLN A 114 26.16 -17.98 -16.59
CA GLN A 114 26.31 -19.41 -16.36
C GLN A 114 26.45 -19.66 -14.88
N PHE A 115 25.33 -19.98 -14.22
CA PHE A 115 25.31 -20.15 -12.77
C PHE A 115 26.02 -21.45 -12.37
N ALA A 116 26.74 -21.41 -11.28
CA ALA A 116 27.41 -22.57 -10.70
C ALA A 116 26.44 -23.34 -9.78
N PRO A 117 26.41 -24.67 -9.85
CA PRO A 117 25.71 -25.51 -8.89
C PRO A 117 26.39 -25.46 -7.51
N LEU A 118 25.56 -25.65 -6.45
CA LEU A 118 26.10 -25.78 -5.09
C LEU A 118 26.82 -27.12 -4.93
N SER A 119 28.12 -27.06 -4.66
CA SER A 119 28.97 -28.27 -4.51
C SER A 119 29.34 -28.52 -3.04
N TYR A 120 29.86 -29.73 -2.80
CA TYR A 120 30.42 -30.13 -1.51
C TYR A 120 31.46 -29.12 -1.00
N SER A 121 32.41 -28.69 -1.86
CA SER A 121 33.47 -27.75 -1.48
C SER A 121 32.91 -26.39 -1.01
N HIS A 122 31.82 -25.92 -1.59
CA HIS A 122 31.17 -24.69 -1.16
C HIS A 122 30.58 -24.84 0.25
N LEU A 123 29.85 -25.94 0.52
CA LEU A 123 29.30 -26.25 1.85
C LEU A 123 30.41 -26.42 2.89
N PHE A 124 31.46 -27.14 2.53
CA PHE A 124 32.63 -27.29 3.38
C PHE A 124 33.26 -25.97 3.79
N ASN A 125 33.49 -25.07 2.81
CA ASN A 125 34.07 -23.75 3.08
C ASN A 125 33.15 -22.89 3.98
N HIS A 126 31.83 -22.94 3.75
CA HIS A 126 30.85 -22.27 4.59
C HIS A 126 30.91 -22.76 6.06
N LEU A 127 30.94 -24.08 6.27
CA LEU A 127 31.01 -24.68 7.60
C LEU A 127 32.36 -24.48 8.27
N ALA A 128 33.45 -24.42 7.50
CA ALA A 128 34.77 -24.14 8.00
C ALA A 128 34.94 -22.66 8.42
N GLY A 129 34.38 -21.72 7.68
CA GLY A 129 34.40 -20.30 7.98
C GLY A 129 35.80 -19.73 8.09
N LYS A 130 36.61 -19.90 7.03
CA LYS A 130 38.01 -19.45 7.00
C LYS A 130 38.18 -18.02 6.49
N ASP A 131 37.19 -17.49 5.73
CA ASP A 131 37.27 -16.13 5.20
C ASP A 131 36.97 -15.10 6.28
N LYS A 132 37.93 -14.25 6.59
CA LYS A 132 37.84 -13.22 7.64
C LYS A 132 36.73 -12.18 7.43
N TRP A 133 36.24 -12.07 6.20
CA TRP A 133 35.15 -11.15 5.83
C TRP A 133 33.79 -11.86 5.68
N GLY A 134 33.78 -13.20 5.86
CA GLY A 134 32.59 -14.03 5.71
C GLY A 134 32.05 -14.05 4.28
N ARG A 135 32.91 -14.02 3.26
CA ARG A 135 32.54 -14.17 1.85
C ARG A 135 32.26 -15.62 1.46
N ASP A 136 32.52 -16.56 2.35
CA ASP A 136 32.19 -17.99 2.25
C ASP A 136 30.75 -18.31 2.72
N VAL A 137 29.97 -17.31 3.20
CA VAL A 137 28.55 -17.51 3.54
C VAL A 137 27.76 -17.78 2.28
N ILE A 138 27.00 -18.88 2.31
CA ILE A 138 26.11 -19.31 1.24
C ILE A 138 24.71 -18.74 1.46
N GLY A 139 24.13 -18.20 0.39
CA GLY A 139 22.70 -17.90 0.27
C GLY A 139 22.03 -18.95 -0.61
N LEU A 140 21.01 -19.61 -0.10
CA LEU A 140 20.25 -20.63 -0.82
C LEU A 140 18.94 -20.05 -1.34
N TYR A 141 18.54 -20.40 -2.56
CA TYR A 141 17.23 -20.07 -3.14
C TYR A 141 16.23 -21.19 -2.84
N PRO A 142 15.24 -20.99 -1.94
CA PRO A 142 14.37 -22.08 -1.47
C PRO A 142 13.42 -22.61 -2.54
N ILE A 143 12.92 -21.76 -3.45
CA ILE A 143 11.95 -22.17 -4.50
C ILE A 143 12.72 -22.84 -5.62
N ARG A 144 12.36 -24.08 -5.89
CA ARG A 144 12.88 -24.89 -6.98
C ARG A 144 12.19 -24.53 -8.31
N LYS A 145 12.73 -25.00 -9.44
CA LYS A 145 12.20 -24.73 -10.79
C LYS A 145 10.75 -25.23 -10.99
N ASP A 146 10.38 -26.26 -10.25
CA ASP A 146 9.03 -26.84 -10.23
C ASP A 146 8.06 -26.15 -9.24
N ASN A 147 8.44 -25.00 -8.70
CA ASN A 147 7.71 -24.24 -7.68
C ASN A 147 7.54 -25.00 -6.34
N THR A 148 8.37 -25.97 -6.05
CA THR A 148 8.39 -26.68 -4.76
C THR A 148 9.50 -26.15 -3.84
N CYS A 149 9.41 -26.49 -2.55
CA CYS A 149 10.45 -26.23 -1.54
C CYS A 149 10.55 -27.41 -0.56
N CYS A 150 11.71 -27.55 0.08
CA CYS A 150 12.01 -28.65 1.04
C CYS A 150 11.89 -28.19 2.50
N PHE A 151 11.74 -26.91 2.73
CA PHE A 151 11.56 -26.31 4.06
C PHE A 151 10.78 -25.00 3.97
N LEU A 152 10.26 -24.58 5.11
CA LEU A 152 9.78 -23.24 5.38
C LEU A 152 10.68 -22.62 6.46
N CYS A 153 11.14 -21.42 6.24
CA CYS A 153 11.88 -20.65 7.23
C CYS A 153 11.14 -19.34 7.50
N ALA A 154 10.82 -19.06 8.76
CA ALA A 154 10.27 -17.79 9.20
C ALA A 154 11.40 -16.94 9.80
N ASP A 155 11.58 -15.71 9.34
CA ASP A 155 12.62 -14.77 9.77
C ASP A 155 12.03 -13.71 10.69
N PHE A 156 12.59 -13.60 11.90
CA PHE A 156 12.24 -12.62 12.91
C PHE A 156 13.48 -11.79 13.25
N ASP A 157 13.50 -10.52 12.88
CA ASP A 157 14.60 -9.60 13.16
C ASP A 157 14.14 -8.39 14.01
N ASP A 158 15.08 -7.78 14.76
CA ASP A 158 14.82 -6.63 15.64
C ASP A 158 14.24 -5.41 14.90
N LYS A 159 14.51 -5.28 13.60
CA LYS A 159 14.04 -4.14 12.79
C LYS A 159 12.57 -4.23 12.46
N SER A 160 12.02 -5.43 12.48
CA SER A 160 10.61 -5.71 12.18
C SER A 160 9.76 -5.98 13.41
N CYS A 161 10.39 -6.22 14.58
CA CYS A 161 9.74 -6.58 15.83
C CYS A 161 9.81 -5.39 16.81
N GLU A 162 8.67 -4.72 17.03
CA GLU A 162 8.59 -3.50 17.85
C GLU A 162 8.96 -3.73 19.34
N HIS A 163 8.86 -4.97 19.82
CA HIS A 163 9.07 -5.33 21.24
C HIS A 163 10.12 -6.44 21.45
N GLY A 164 11.00 -6.60 20.46
CA GLY A 164 12.02 -7.64 20.48
C GLY A 164 11.59 -8.94 19.80
N TYR A 165 12.46 -9.46 18.96
CA TYR A 165 12.20 -10.64 18.11
C TYR A 165 11.91 -11.93 18.91
N LYS A 166 12.41 -12.04 20.15
CA LYS A 166 12.31 -13.27 20.95
C LYS A 166 10.86 -13.64 21.27
N ASN A 167 10.05 -12.65 21.65
CA ASN A 167 8.64 -12.87 21.94
C ASN A 167 7.86 -13.32 20.69
N ASP A 168 8.16 -12.75 19.56
CA ASP A 168 7.54 -13.10 18.27
C ASP A 168 7.88 -14.53 17.87
N VAL A 169 9.17 -14.92 18.02
CA VAL A 169 9.63 -16.30 17.81
C VAL A 169 8.89 -17.28 18.72
N LEU A 170 8.82 -16.98 20.03
CA LEU A 170 8.18 -17.86 21.00
C LEU A 170 6.68 -17.99 20.73
N ALA A 171 6.01 -16.91 20.34
CA ALA A 171 4.60 -16.96 19.96
C ALA A 171 4.37 -17.92 18.78
N PHE A 172 5.22 -17.86 17.76
CA PHE A 172 5.16 -18.76 16.60
C PHE A 172 5.47 -20.23 17.00
N VAL A 173 6.53 -20.44 17.77
CA VAL A 173 6.97 -21.76 18.24
C VAL A 173 5.93 -22.42 19.16
N ASN A 174 5.27 -21.66 20.04
CA ASN A 174 4.22 -22.16 20.93
C ASN A 174 3.00 -22.68 20.14
N VAL A 175 2.65 -22.04 19.01
CA VAL A 175 1.61 -22.57 18.10
C VAL A 175 2.10 -23.85 17.42
N CYS A 176 3.34 -23.86 16.93
CA CYS A 176 3.94 -25.07 16.35
C CYS A 176 3.85 -26.26 17.31
N LYS A 177 4.22 -26.06 18.57
CA LYS A 177 4.13 -27.08 19.63
C LYS A 177 2.70 -27.57 19.87
N ALA A 178 1.75 -26.62 20.04
CA ALA A 178 0.34 -26.94 20.27
C ALA A 178 -0.25 -27.76 19.13
N TRP A 179 0.23 -27.53 17.90
CA TRP A 179 -0.23 -28.24 16.68
C TRP A 179 0.67 -29.42 16.30
N LYS A 180 1.68 -29.74 17.13
CA LYS A 180 2.66 -30.81 16.87
C LYS A 180 3.42 -30.63 15.56
N VAL A 181 3.71 -29.38 15.20
CA VAL A 181 4.57 -29.02 14.05
C VAL A 181 6.02 -28.98 14.52
N PRO A 182 6.89 -29.86 14.04
CA PRO A 182 8.30 -29.82 14.40
C PRO A 182 8.94 -28.56 13.82
N CYS A 183 9.52 -27.72 14.68
CA CYS A 183 10.19 -26.48 14.30
C CYS A 183 11.48 -26.29 15.11
N TYR A 184 12.43 -25.56 14.55
CA TYR A 184 13.76 -25.39 15.12
C TYR A 184 14.19 -23.94 15.03
N ILE A 185 14.62 -23.37 16.17
CA ILE A 185 15.03 -21.98 16.28
C ILE A 185 16.53 -21.87 15.97
N GLU A 186 16.88 -20.99 15.07
CA GLU A 186 18.28 -20.60 14.79
C GLU A 186 18.46 -19.12 15.14
N ARG A 187 19.47 -18.81 15.96
CA ARG A 187 19.88 -17.40 16.13
C ARG A 187 20.49 -16.90 14.84
N SER A 188 20.02 -15.76 14.36
CA SER A 188 20.48 -15.19 13.11
C SER A 188 21.99 -14.87 13.11
N ARG A 189 22.55 -14.66 11.94
CA ARG A 189 23.97 -14.34 11.75
C ARG A 189 24.37 -13.04 12.47
N SER A 190 23.50 -12.05 12.56
CA SER A 190 23.76 -10.78 13.27
C SER A 190 23.69 -10.91 14.79
N GLY A 191 23.05 -11.95 15.30
CA GLY A 191 22.72 -12.11 16.71
C GLY A 191 21.44 -11.35 17.13
N ASN A 192 20.92 -10.44 16.30
CA ASN A 192 19.78 -9.58 16.58
C ASN A 192 18.48 -10.04 15.88
N GLY A 193 18.31 -11.35 15.79
CA GLY A 193 17.15 -11.98 15.17
C GLY A 193 17.22 -13.48 15.26
N ALA A 194 16.21 -14.16 14.77
CA ALA A 194 16.18 -15.63 14.68
C ALA A 194 15.38 -16.10 13.46
N HIS A 195 15.74 -17.26 12.96
CA HIS A 195 14.98 -18.01 11.99
C HIS A 195 14.29 -19.18 12.69
N VAL A 196 13.04 -19.46 12.29
CA VAL A 196 12.34 -20.68 12.70
C VAL A 196 12.17 -21.57 11.49
N TRP A 197 12.77 -22.76 11.54
CA TRP A 197 12.84 -23.71 10.43
C TRP A 197 11.84 -24.84 10.61
N ILE A 198 11.07 -25.17 9.56
CA ILE A 198 10.19 -26.33 9.44
C ILE A 198 10.62 -27.10 8.20
N PHE A 199 10.98 -28.38 8.34
CA PHE A 199 11.50 -29.21 7.25
C PHE A 199 10.43 -30.19 6.75
N PHE A 200 10.47 -30.50 5.46
CA PHE A 200 9.52 -31.42 4.82
C PHE A 200 10.21 -32.73 4.41
N GLN A 201 9.46 -33.85 4.49
CA GLN A 201 9.98 -35.16 4.10
C GLN A 201 10.26 -35.22 2.60
N THR A 202 9.33 -34.69 1.81
CA THR A 202 9.42 -34.54 0.35
C THR A 202 9.24 -33.10 -0.05
N PRO A 203 9.71 -32.66 -1.22
CA PRO A 203 9.41 -31.32 -1.71
C PRO A 203 7.90 -31.10 -1.84
N ILE A 204 7.41 -29.98 -1.35
CA ILE A 204 6.00 -29.59 -1.41
C ILE A 204 5.83 -28.28 -2.19
N PRO A 205 4.65 -27.97 -2.76
CA PRO A 205 4.41 -26.68 -3.39
C PRO A 205 4.70 -25.51 -2.44
N ALA A 206 5.45 -24.51 -2.90
CA ALA A 206 5.82 -23.34 -2.10
C ALA A 206 4.57 -22.60 -1.59
N SER A 207 3.48 -22.57 -2.36
CA SER A 207 2.18 -22.03 -1.94
C SER A 207 1.60 -22.75 -0.72
N LYS A 208 1.75 -24.10 -0.66
CA LYS A 208 1.29 -24.91 0.48
C LYS A 208 2.14 -24.65 1.73
N ALA A 209 3.47 -24.62 1.59
CA ALA A 209 4.38 -24.31 2.70
C ALA A 209 4.07 -22.92 3.29
N ARG A 210 3.84 -21.96 2.43
CA ARG A 210 3.48 -20.58 2.85
C ARG A 210 2.11 -20.52 3.50
N LYS A 211 1.12 -21.26 2.98
CA LYS A 211 -0.20 -21.38 3.61
C LYS A 211 -0.07 -21.90 5.03
N LEU A 212 0.76 -22.93 5.25
CA LEU A 212 1.06 -23.44 6.59
C LEU A 212 1.66 -22.34 7.49
N GLY A 213 2.73 -21.67 7.04
CA GLY A 213 3.35 -20.59 7.81
C GLY A 213 2.41 -19.45 8.12
N ASN A 214 1.59 -19.02 7.15
CA ASN A 214 0.59 -17.98 7.36
C ASN A 214 -0.49 -18.39 8.37
N THR A 215 -0.92 -19.65 8.36
CA THR A 215 -1.92 -20.16 9.30
C THR A 215 -1.35 -20.21 10.72
N ILE A 216 -0.12 -20.69 10.89
CA ILE A 216 0.58 -20.67 12.19
C ILE A 216 0.76 -19.23 12.69
N LEU A 217 1.22 -18.33 11.83
CA LEU A 217 1.43 -16.91 12.19
C LEU A 217 0.12 -16.22 12.58
N THR A 218 -0.97 -16.51 11.86
CA THR A 218 -2.30 -15.97 12.19
C THR A 218 -2.73 -16.39 13.58
N GLU A 219 -2.54 -17.66 13.93
CA GLU A 219 -2.86 -18.16 15.26
C GLU A 219 -1.90 -17.61 16.33
N ALA A 220 -0.62 -17.43 16.02
CA ALA A 220 0.32 -16.79 16.90
C ALA A 220 -0.08 -15.33 17.19
N MET A 221 -0.55 -14.59 16.18
CA MET A 221 -1.11 -13.26 16.36
C MET A 221 -2.36 -13.26 17.26
N ASN A 222 -3.20 -14.29 17.20
CA ASN A 222 -4.37 -14.44 18.07
C ASN A 222 -4.00 -14.68 19.56
N LYS A 223 -2.76 -15.06 19.84
CA LYS A 223 -2.22 -15.29 21.19
C LYS A 223 -1.29 -14.16 21.65
N GLU A 224 -0.60 -13.50 20.72
CA GLU A 224 0.33 -12.42 20.99
C GLU A 224 -0.07 -11.16 20.24
N MET A 225 -0.64 -10.18 20.95
CA MET A 225 -1.16 -8.94 20.35
C MET A 225 -0.09 -8.04 19.71
N ARG A 226 1.18 -8.19 20.09
CA ARG A 226 2.29 -7.36 19.60
C ARG A 226 2.82 -7.80 18.23
N LEU A 227 2.55 -9.04 17.80
CA LEU A 227 2.89 -9.50 16.45
C LEU A 227 2.25 -8.61 15.38
N SER A 228 3.02 -8.25 14.36
CA SER A 228 2.59 -7.35 13.29
C SER A 228 2.38 -8.09 11.97
N PHE A 229 1.58 -7.50 11.07
CA PHE A 229 1.40 -8.03 9.71
C PHE A 229 2.69 -8.03 8.86
N LYS A 230 3.72 -7.28 9.24
CA LYS A 230 5.03 -7.29 8.58
C LYS A 230 5.68 -8.68 8.61
N SER A 231 5.37 -9.50 9.61
CA SER A 231 5.88 -10.86 9.75
C SER A 231 5.40 -11.81 8.62
N TYR A 232 4.28 -11.49 7.93
CA TYR A 232 3.84 -12.27 6.76
C TYR A 232 4.78 -12.17 5.55
N ASP A 233 5.63 -11.17 5.48
CA ASP A 233 6.59 -10.97 4.39
C ASP A 233 7.94 -11.65 4.66
N ARG A 234 8.10 -12.27 5.82
CA ARG A 234 9.34 -12.83 6.34
C ARG A 234 9.45 -14.36 6.20
N PHE A 235 8.73 -14.94 5.26
CA PHE A 235 8.88 -16.37 4.97
C PHE A 235 9.84 -16.62 3.80
N PHE A 236 10.62 -17.70 3.94
CA PHE A 236 11.39 -18.30 2.86
C PHE A 236 10.86 -19.71 2.59
N PRO A 237 10.25 -19.94 1.41
CA PRO A 237 10.05 -19.03 0.29
C PRO A 237 9.04 -17.89 0.59
N ASN A 238 9.26 -16.70 -0.03
CA ASN A 238 8.35 -15.56 0.12
C ASN A 238 7.30 -15.47 -1.01
N GLN A 239 7.41 -16.29 -2.05
CA GLN A 239 6.50 -16.34 -3.19
C GLN A 239 5.95 -17.74 -3.39
N ASP A 240 4.81 -17.85 -4.06
CA ASP A 240 4.14 -19.14 -4.35
C ASP A 240 4.72 -19.79 -5.61
N THR A 241 5.28 -18.96 -6.50
CA THR A 241 5.90 -19.39 -7.77
C THR A 241 7.24 -18.70 -7.98
N LEU A 242 8.11 -19.37 -8.71
CA LEU A 242 9.39 -18.79 -9.11
C LEU A 242 9.14 -17.68 -10.15
N PRO A 243 9.72 -16.46 -9.99
CA PRO A 243 9.65 -15.42 -10.99
C PRO A 243 10.23 -15.89 -12.33
N GLU A 244 9.60 -15.51 -13.43
CA GLU A 244 10.08 -15.84 -14.78
C GLU A 244 11.44 -15.18 -15.04
N GLY A 245 12.44 -15.98 -15.44
CA GLY A 245 13.82 -15.51 -15.60
C GLY A 245 14.52 -15.10 -14.29
N GLY A 246 13.83 -15.09 -13.14
CA GLY A 246 14.33 -14.69 -11.84
C GLY A 246 14.86 -15.86 -11.00
N LEU A 247 15.50 -15.51 -9.90
CA LEU A 247 16.10 -16.48 -8.96
C LEU A 247 15.23 -16.72 -7.71
N GLY A 248 14.24 -15.87 -7.46
CA GLY A 248 13.49 -15.85 -6.21
C GLY A 248 14.25 -15.15 -5.07
N ASN A 249 13.71 -15.23 -3.86
CA ASN A 249 14.41 -14.75 -2.67
C ASN A 249 15.41 -15.80 -2.17
N LEU A 250 16.41 -15.37 -1.42
CA LEU A 250 17.42 -16.25 -0.82
C LEU A 250 17.39 -16.16 0.71
N VAL A 251 17.75 -17.25 1.36
CA VAL A 251 18.02 -17.32 2.80
C VAL A 251 19.49 -17.67 3.03
N ALA A 252 20.14 -17.00 3.97
CA ALA A 252 21.50 -17.34 4.38
C ALA A 252 21.49 -18.66 5.14
N LEU A 253 22.37 -19.59 4.77
CA LEU A 253 22.47 -20.87 5.45
C LEU A 253 23.07 -20.72 6.87
N PRO A 254 22.58 -21.51 7.85
CA PRO A 254 23.09 -21.49 9.22
C PRO A 254 24.47 -22.15 9.37
N LEU A 255 25.03 -22.04 10.57
CA LEU A 255 26.25 -22.69 11.01
C LEU A 255 27.53 -22.30 10.27
N GLN A 256 27.58 -21.13 9.63
CA GLN A 256 28.82 -20.63 9.04
C GLN A 256 29.94 -20.55 10.11
N GLY A 257 31.09 -21.10 9.81
CA GLY A 257 32.10 -21.43 10.83
C GLY A 257 32.63 -20.25 11.61
N MET A 258 32.84 -19.07 11.01
CA MET A 258 33.37 -17.89 11.71
C MET A 258 32.31 -17.34 12.71
N VAL A 259 31.09 -17.16 12.25
CA VAL A 259 30.00 -16.58 13.03
C VAL A 259 29.50 -17.54 14.12
N ARG A 260 29.53 -18.86 13.82
CA ARG A 260 29.22 -19.90 14.80
C ARG A 260 30.17 -19.87 16.00
N ARG A 261 31.46 -19.62 15.79
CA ARG A 261 32.46 -19.48 16.90
C ARG A 261 32.15 -18.26 17.78
N GLN A 262 31.36 -17.30 17.30
CA GLN A 262 30.86 -16.13 18.03
C GLN A 262 29.53 -16.39 18.73
N GLY A 263 28.99 -17.60 18.63
CA GLY A 263 27.69 -17.97 19.19
C GLY A 263 26.46 -17.53 18.36
N ASN A 264 26.69 -17.09 17.12
CA ASN A 264 25.61 -16.70 16.19
C ASN A 264 25.49 -17.70 15.03
N SER A 265 24.39 -17.65 14.27
CA SER A 265 24.07 -18.62 13.22
C SER A 265 24.08 -20.08 13.74
N VAL A 266 23.50 -20.25 14.93
CA VAL A 266 23.44 -21.53 15.67
C VAL A 266 22.04 -21.86 16.09
N PHE A 267 21.71 -23.14 16.16
CA PHE A 267 20.42 -23.60 16.70
C PHE A 267 20.43 -23.43 18.22
N VAL A 268 19.31 -22.97 18.73
CA VAL A 268 19.10 -22.59 20.13
C VAL A 268 17.83 -23.23 20.68
N ASP A 269 17.78 -23.37 22.01
CA ASP A 269 16.54 -23.74 22.72
C ASP A 269 15.57 -22.54 22.81
N GLU A 270 14.46 -22.74 23.48
CA GLU A 270 13.43 -21.68 23.69
C GLU A 270 13.88 -20.57 24.64
N HIS A 271 14.93 -20.79 25.44
CA HIS A 271 15.59 -19.78 26.24
C HIS A 271 16.66 -19.04 25.46
N PHE A 272 16.78 -19.34 24.17
CA PHE A 272 17.82 -18.84 23.27
C PHE A 272 19.25 -19.23 23.69
N ASN A 273 19.42 -20.34 24.41
CA ASN A 273 20.72 -20.92 24.69
C ASN A 273 21.16 -21.81 23.51
N ALA A 274 22.39 -21.67 23.06
CA ALA A 274 22.92 -22.49 21.98
C ALA A 274 23.07 -23.95 22.44
N PHE A 275 22.59 -24.90 21.63
CA PHE A 275 22.87 -26.31 21.89
C PHE A 275 24.37 -26.62 21.81
N SER A 276 24.88 -27.37 22.76
CA SER A 276 26.32 -27.73 22.83
C SER A 276 26.78 -28.57 21.62
N ASN A 277 25.91 -29.46 21.14
CA ASN A 277 26.16 -30.27 19.93
C ASN A 277 25.16 -29.93 18.83
N GLN A 278 25.50 -28.98 17.98
CA GLN A 278 24.65 -28.52 16.85
C GLN A 278 24.35 -29.65 15.84
N TRP A 279 25.29 -30.56 15.65
CA TRP A 279 25.18 -31.66 14.68
C TRP A 279 24.20 -32.75 15.17
N ASN A 280 24.18 -32.99 16.48
CA ASN A 280 23.18 -33.87 17.06
C ASN A 280 21.76 -33.33 16.88
N VAL A 281 21.56 -32.02 16.98
CA VAL A 281 20.28 -31.37 16.69
C VAL A 281 19.89 -31.61 15.22
N LEU A 282 20.79 -31.30 14.28
CA LEU A 282 20.53 -31.44 12.85
C LEU A 282 20.26 -32.91 12.43
N ALA A 283 20.99 -33.86 12.99
CA ALA A 283 20.81 -35.28 12.68
C ALA A 283 19.44 -35.83 13.14
N ASN A 284 18.86 -35.23 14.18
CA ASN A 284 17.57 -35.65 14.77
C ASN A 284 16.39 -34.77 14.35
N ILE A 285 16.55 -33.90 13.33
CA ILE A 285 15.47 -33.06 12.82
C ILE A 285 14.31 -33.95 12.30
N GLN A 286 13.14 -33.73 12.88
CA GLN A 286 11.90 -34.32 12.39
C GLN A 286 11.36 -33.50 11.21
N LYS A 287 10.90 -34.19 10.18
CA LYS A 287 10.35 -33.60 8.96
C LYS A 287 8.86 -33.89 8.86
N MET A 288 8.09 -32.88 8.44
CA MET A 288 6.65 -33.06 8.22
C MET A 288 6.35 -33.78 6.92
N SER A 289 5.35 -34.66 6.93
CA SER A 289 4.79 -35.21 5.70
C SER A 289 3.78 -34.25 5.04
N GLN A 290 3.55 -34.43 3.76
CA GLN A 290 2.53 -33.65 3.05
C GLN A 290 1.12 -33.90 3.61
N ALA A 291 0.84 -35.13 4.03
CA ALA A 291 -0.44 -35.51 4.61
C ALA A 291 -0.72 -34.79 5.94
N ASP A 292 0.31 -34.68 6.81
CA ASP A 292 0.17 -33.95 8.08
C ASP A 292 -0.12 -32.46 7.83
N ILE A 293 0.52 -31.88 6.82
CA ILE A 293 0.27 -30.48 6.43
C ILE A 293 -1.16 -30.29 5.93
N ASP A 294 -1.64 -31.20 5.08
CA ASP A 294 -3.01 -31.13 4.54
C ASP A 294 -4.05 -31.26 5.66
N LEU A 295 -3.85 -32.17 6.59
CA LEU A 295 -4.72 -32.33 7.76
C LEU A 295 -4.73 -31.08 8.65
N LEU A 296 -3.55 -30.49 8.90
CA LEU A 296 -3.45 -29.24 9.67
C LEU A 296 -4.18 -28.09 8.97
N LEU A 297 -4.01 -27.92 7.67
CA LEU A 297 -4.64 -26.87 6.89
C LEU A 297 -6.15 -27.05 6.76
N GLN A 298 -6.67 -28.27 6.83
CA GLN A 298 -8.10 -28.54 6.90
C GLN A 298 -8.68 -28.21 8.28
N LYS A 299 -7.93 -28.52 9.33
CA LYS A 299 -8.37 -28.30 10.73
C LYS A 299 -8.31 -26.82 11.14
N HIS A 300 -7.36 -26.08 10.64
CA HIS A 300 -7.09 -24.70 11.02
C HIS A 300 -7.25 -23.78 9.80
N ILE A 301 -8.46 -23.28 9.58
CA ILE A 301 -8.74 -22.30 8.52
C ILE A 301 -8.31 -20.93 9.03
N ALA A 302 -7.35 -20.29 8.34
CA ALA A 302 -6.98 -18.91 8.67
C ALA A 302 -8.16 -17.98 8.34
N PRO A 303 -8.62 -17.15 9.29
CA PRO A 303 -9.65 -16.16 9.02
C PRO A 303 -9.19 -15.21 7.92
N SER A 304 -10.10 -14.79 7.03
CA SER A 304 -9.78 -13.80 6.00
C SER A 304 -9.42 -12.46 6.63
N LEU A 305 -8.49 -11.73 6.01
CA LEU A 305 -8.29 -10.33 6.35
C LEU A 305 -9.58 -9.59 6.05
N GLY A 306 -10.11 -8.85 7.03
CA GLY A 306 -11.35 -8.10 6.89
C GLY A 306 -11.28 -7.22 5.64
N ASN A 307 -12.26 -7.35 4.76
CA ASN A 307 -12.38 -6.52 3.59
C ASN A 307 -13.22 -5.29 3.95
N LEU A 308 -12.59 -4.12 4.01
CA LEU A 308 -13.29 -2.85 3.80
C LEU A 308 -13.67 -2.68 2.31
N SER A 309 -13.64 -3.75 1.53
CA SER A 309 -14.03 -3.71 0.13
C SER A 309 -15.53 -3.45 0.02
N THR A 310 -15.86 -2.28 -0.47
CA THR A 310 -17.21 -1.86 -0.87
C THR A 310 -17.69 -2.52 -2.17
N THR A 311 -17.00 -3.54 -2.67
CA THR A 311 -17.41 -4.25 -3.88
C THR A 311 -18.46 -5.30 -3.50
N SER A 312 -19.67 -5.06 -3.97
CA SER A 312 -20.86 -5.91 -3.87
C SER A 312 -20.73 -7.31 -4.55
N ASP A 313 -19.55 -7.70 -4.94
CA ASP A 313 -19.28 -8.96 -5.66
C ASP A 313 -18.95 -10.12 -4.74
N ALA A 314 -18.93 -9.94 -3.41
CA ALA A 314 -18.84 -11.04 -2.47
C ALA A 314 -20.16 -11.81 -2.50
N LYS A 315 -20.09 -13.03 -2.99
CA LYS A 315 -21.27 -13.92 -2.99
C LYS A 315 -21.71 -14.13 -1.53
N PRO A 316 -23.02 -13.99 -1.20
CA PRO A 316 -23.49 -14.06 0.19
C PRO A 316 -23.09 -15.34 0.94
N TRP A 317 -22.81 -16.42 0.23
CA TRP A 317 -22.39 -17.73 0.78
C TRP A 317 -20.87 -17.88 0.88
N GLU A 318 -20.09 -16.93 0.40
CA GLU A 318 -18.63 -16.83 0.55
C GLU A 318 -18.24 -15.87 1.68
N THR A 319 -19.19 -15.45 2.52
CA THR A 319 -18.87 -14.68 3.74
C THR A 319 -17.89 -15.52 4.55
N PRO A 320 -16.71 -14.96 4.87
CA PRO A 320 -15.78 -15.65 5.77
C PRO A 320 -16.52 -15.94 7.07
N ASP A 321 -16.31 -17.14 7.60
CA ASP A 321 -16.82 -17.53 8.91
C ASP A 321 -16.68 -16.36 9.88
N ALA A 322 -17.77 -16.12 10.64
CA ALA A 322 -17.85 -15.07 11.64
C ALA A 322 -16.55 -15.06 12.46
N GLU A 323 -16.02 -13.88 12.66
CA GLU A 323 -14.86 -13.63 13.51
C GLU A 323 -14.93 -14.56 14.71
N LEU A 324 -13.89 -15.38 14.93
CA LEU A 324 -13.75 -16.26 16.06
C LEU A 324 -13.55 -15.47 17.37
N ILE A 325 -14.28 -14.36 17.54
CA ILE A 325 -14.24 -13.49 18.69
C ILE A 325 -15.49 -13.79 19.52
N GLU A 326 -15.27 -14.02 20.79
CA GLU A 326 -16.32 -14.30 21.76
C GLU A 326 -16.52 -13.09 22.70
N ALA A 327 -17.67 -13.02 23.39
CA ALA A 327 -17.91 -11.95 24.36
C ALA A 327 -16.86 -11.91 25.49
N SER A 328 -16.24 -13.06 25.78
CA SER A 328 -15.13 -13.19 26.75
C SER A 328 -13.84 -12.49 26.33
N ASP A 329 -13.68 -12.17 25.04
CA ASP A 329 -12.53 -11.47 24.49
C ASP A 329 -12.56 -9.95 24.78
N PHE A 330 -13.67 -9.43 25.31
CA PHE A 330 -13.90 -8.03 25.58
C PHE A 330 -14.06 -7.74 27.08
N PRO A 331 -13.66 -6.54 27.53
CA PRO A 331 -14.11 -6.04 28.82
C PRO A 331 -15.61 -5.65 28.73
N LYS A 332 -16.29 -5.64 29.87
CA LYS A 332 -17.71 -5.21 29.91
C LYS A 332 -17.94 -3.78 29.46
N GLN A 333 -16.94 -2.92 29.63
CA GLN A 333 -16.95 -1.53 29.21
C GLN A 333 -15.62 -1.13 28.61
N ILE A 334 -15.66 -0.33 27.54
CA ILE A 334 -14.48 0.20 26.86
C ILE A 334 -14.64 1.71 26.61
N ALA A 335 -13.58 2.48 26.87
CA ALA A 335 -13.53 3.91 26.60
C ALA A 335 -12.68 4.20 25.38
N LEU A 336 -13.31 4.44 24.24
CA LEU A 336 -12.62 4.83 23.01
C LEU A 336 -12.22 6.30 23.07
N THR A 337 -11.10 6.67 22.47
CA THR A 337 -10.70 8.07 22.32
C THR A 337 -10.61 8.45 20.86
N ARG A 338 -11.41 9.45 20.44
CA ARG A 338 -11.30 10.08 19.13
C ARG A 338 -10.27 11.21 19.17
N ALA A 339 -9.32 11.21 18.24
CA ALA A 339 -8.38 12.31 18.02
C ALA A 339 -8.02 12.36 16.52
N ASN A 340 -6.73 12.46 16.19
CA ASN A 340 -6.27 12.26 14.80
C ASN A 340 -6.54 10.84 14.27
N MET A 341 -6.61 9.87 15.17
CA MET A 341 -7.02 8.48 14.94
C MET A 341 -8.05 8.06 15.99
N LEU A 342 -8.61 6.87 15.84
CA LEU A 342 -9.42 6.21 16.89
C LEU A 342 -8.49 5.37 17.75
N TYR A 343 -8.39 5.70 19.03
CA TYR A 343 -7.57 5.00 20.01
C TYR A 343 -8.42 4.06 20.85
N ILE A 344 -8.05 2.79 20.86
CA ILE A 344 -8.71 1.70 21.56
C ILE A 344 -7.77 1.26 22.69
N PRO A 345 -8.14 1.35 23.98
CA PRO A 345 -7.29 0.88 25.06
C PRO A 345 -7.14 -0.65 24.99
N LEU A 346 -5.93 -1.16 25.24
CA LEU A 346 -5.64 -2.60 25.20
C LEU A 346 -6.09 -3.33 26.48
N THR A 347 -6.34 -2.61 27.55
CA THR A 347 -6.70 -3.18 28.84
C THR A 347 -7.99 -3.98 28.76
N GLY A 348 -7.93 -5.26 29.10
CA GLY A 348 -9.08 -6.16 29.11
C GLY A 348 -9.48 -6.72 27.73
N LEU A 349 -8.76 -6.38 26.67
CA LEU A 349 -8.93 -6.99 25.35
C LEU A 349 -8.02 -8.21 25.21
N SER A 350 -8.54 -9.29 24.63
CA SER A 350 -7.71 -10.43 24.24
C SER A 350 -6.85 -10.10 23.02
N ALA A 351 -5.76 -10.82 22.80
CA ALA A 351 -4.94 -10.70 21.60
C ALA A 351 -5.76 -10.97 20.33
N ARG A 352 -6.73 -11.88 20.38
CA ARG A 352 -7.66 -12.20 19.31
C ARG A 352 -8.50 -10.99 18.92
N CYS A 353 -9.06 -10.29 19.89
CA CYS A 353 -9.83 -9.08 19.68
C CYS A 353 -8.98 -7.94 19.10
N VAL A 354 -7.79 -7.69 19.65
CA VAL A 354 -6.85 -6.70 19.14
C VAL A 354 -6.49 -6.98 17.67
N ASN A 355 -6.28 -8.26 17.32
CA ASN A 355 -6.01 -8.64 15.95
C ASN A 355 -7.20 -8.45 15.02
N ALA A 356 -8.42 -8.71 15.47
CA ALA A 356 -9.61 -8.41 14.69
C ALA A 356 -9.71 -6.92 14.39
N PHE A 357 -9.46 -6.06 15.38
CA PHE A 357 -9.41 -4.62 15.15
C PHE A 357 -8.28 -4.20 14.20
N LYS A 358 -7.07 -4.77 14.31
CA LYS A 358 -5.98 -4.52 13.35
C LYS A 358 -6.38 -4.87 11.92
N ARG A 359 -7.15 -5.94 11.73
CA ARG A 359 -7.62 -6.38 10.40
C ARG A 359 -8.59 -5.40 9.75
N ILE A 360 -9.35 -4.62 10.53
CA ILE A 360 -10.21 -3.55 10.00
C ILE A 360 -9.37 -2.51 9.24
N ALA A 361 -8.16 -2.22 9.73
CA ALA A 361 -7.25 -1.26 9.14
C ALA A 361 -6.17 -1.92 8.26
N ALA A 362 -6.41 -3.12 7.74
CA ALA A 362 -5.47 -3.86 6.91
C ALA A 362 -6.16 -4.47 5.69
N PHE A 363 -5.41 -4.61 4.58
CA PHE A 363 -5.89 -5.25 3.37
C PHE A 363 -4.74 -5.88 2.58
N ARG A 364 -5.08 -6.82 1.69
CA ARG A 364 -4.12 -7.43 0.77
C ARG A 364 -3.60 -6.39 -0.20
N ASN A 365 -2.27 -6.29 -0.34
CA ASN A 365 -1.66 -5.37 -1.30
C ASN A 365 -1.86 -5.86 -2.74
N PRO A 366 -2.66 -5.20 -3.57
CA PRO A 366 -2.93 -5.65 -4.93
C PRO A 366 -1.66 -5.74 -5.78
N GLU A 367 -0.71 -4.81 -5.62
CA GLU A 367 0.57 -4.81 -6.34
C GLU A 367 1.37 -6.09 -6.08
N PHE A 368 1.37 -6.59 -4.84
CA PHE A 368 2.06 -7.83 -4.50
C PHE A 368 1.48 -9.00 -5.29
N TYR A 369 0.15 -9.15 -5.28
CA TYR A 369 -0.52 -10.27 -5.94
C TYR A 369 -0.51 -10.17 -7.46
N GLU A 370 -0.57 -8.96 -8.01
CA GLU A 370 -0.41 -8.71 -9.45
C GLU A 370 1.00 -9.10 -9.91
N ARG A 371 2.03 -8.63 -9.21
CA ARG A 371 3.43 -9.02 -9.50
C ARG A 371 3.64 -10.53 -9.39
N GLN A 372 3.09 -11.17 -8.35
CA GLN A 372 3.17 -12.62 -8.17
C GLN A 372 2.45 -13.36 -9.32
N GLY A 373 1.27 -12.90 -9.71
CA GLY A 373 0.52 -13.48 -10.85
C GLY A 373 1.25 -13.35 -12.18
N MET A 374 1.95 -12.24 -12.40
CA MET A 374 2.81 -11.98 -13.56
C MET A 374 4.20 -12.65 -13.44
N ARG A 375 4.47 -13.41 -12.39
CA ARG A 375 5.80 -14.00 -12.07
C ARG A 375 6.92 -12.97 -12.02
N LEU A 376 6.63 -11.75 -11.54
CA LEU A 376 7.62 -10.69 -11.30
C LEU A 376 8.15 -10.75 -9.87
N SER A 377 9.29 -10.11 -9.63
CA SER A 377 9.85 -10.00 -8.27
C SER A 377 8.93 -9.18 -7.36
N THR A 378 8.67 -9.70 -6.16
CA THR A 378 7.92 -9.02 -5.09
C THR A 378 8.83 -8.43 -4.01
N TYR A 379 10.12 -8.30 -4.30
CA TYR A 379 11.10 -7.72 -3.37
C TYR A 379 10.72 -6.28 -2.98
N ASN A 380 10.73 -5.99 -1.69
CA ASN A 380 10.28 -4.71 -1.09
C ASN A 380 8.81 -4.33 -1.35
N VAL A 381 7.98 -5.25 -1.81
CA VAL A 381 6.54 -5.04 -1.91
C VAL A 381 5.86 -5.82 -0.79
N PRO A 382 5.25 -5.15 0.22
CA PRO A 382 4.60 -5.84 1.32
C PRO A 382 3.35 -6.59 0.82
N ARG A 383 3.09 -7.75 1.40
CA ARG A 383 1.91 -8.58 1.09
C ARG A 383 0.62 -7.96 1.62
N ILE A 384 0.71 -7.32 2.78
CA ILE A 384 -0.40 -6.71 3.51
C ILE A 384 -0.03 -5.26 3.78
N ILE A 385 -0.97 -4.37 3.48
CA ILE A 385 -0.92 -2.98 3.87
C ILE A 385 -1.73 -2.84 5.15
N SER A 386 -1.11 -2.30 6.21
CA SER A 386 -1.75 -2.01 7.49
C SER A 386 -1.59 -0.53 7.83
N CYS A 387 -2.71 0.10 8.16
CA CYS A 387 -2.77 1.49 8.60
C CYS A 387 -2.97 1.62 10.13
N SER A 388 -2.93 0.52 10.88
CA SER A 388 -3.01 0.53 12.35
C SER A 388 -1.65 0.79 12.98
N GLU A 389 -1.66 1.40 14.16
CA GLU A 389 -0.48 1.59 15.02
C GLU A 389 -0.76 0.98 16.39
N LEU A 390 0.21 0.26 16.92
CA LEU A 390 0.13 -0.33 18.27
C LEU A 390 1.14 0.36 19.18
N SER A 391 0.69 0.85 20.31
CA SER A 391 1.54 1.32 21.41
C SER A 391 1.40 0.39 22.62
N ASP A 392 2.12 0.66 23.70
CA ASP A 392 2.05 -0.18 24.91
C ASP A 392 0.65 -0.24 25.53
N HIS A 393 -0.16 0.80 25.36
CA HIS A 393 -1.47 0.92 25.99
C HIS A 393 -2.65 1.04 25.04
N TYR A 394 -2.41 1.37 23.76
CA TYR A 394 -3.46 1.66 22.80
C TYR A 394 -3.20 1.03 21.43
N LEU A 395 -4.27 0.56 20.82
CA LEU A 395 -4.33 0.34 19.39
C LEU A 395 -4.94 1.58 18.73
N ALA A 396 -4.22 2.20 17.81
CA ALA A 396 -4.72 3.32 17.02
C ALA A 396 -5.13 2.84 15.62
N LEU A 397 -6.36 3.16 15.23
CA LEU A 397 -6.91 2.89 13.90
C LEU A 397 -7.24 4.21 13.20
N PRO A 398 -7.15 4.28 11.87
CA PRO A 398 -7.63 5.44 11.13
C PRO A 398 -9.08 5.75 11.46
N ARG A 399 -9.43 7.04 11.48
CA ARG A 399 -10.76 7.54 11.89
C ARG A 399 -11.95 6.90 11.16
N GLY A 400 -11.79 6.56 9.88
CA GLY A 400 -12.83 5.92 9.08
C GLY A 400 -13.14 4.47 9.47
N CYS A 401 -12.35 3.86 10.35
CA CYS A 401 -12.58 2.52 10.88
C CYS A 401 -13.59 2.52 12.05
N GLU A 402 -14.00 3.68 12.56
CA GLU A 402 -14.85 3.80 13.76
C GLU A 402 -16.17 3.05 13.63
N ASP A 403 -16.85 3.14 12.50
CA ASP A 403 -18.11 2.42 12.27
C ASP A 403 -17.93 0.90 12.45
N ALA A 404 -16.87 0.35 11.85
CA ALA A 404 -16.59 -1.08 11.90
C ALA A 404 -16.22 -1.56 13.33
N VAL A 405 -15.48 -0.73 14.08
CA VAL A 405 -15.18 -0.98 15.49
C VAL A 405 -16.47 -0.96 16.31
N SER A 406 -17.32 0.06 16.12
CA SER A 406 -18.60 0.19 16.82
C SER A 406 -19.55 -0.96 16.51
N ASP A 407 -19.59 -1.43 15.26
CA ASP A 407 -20.37 -2.59 14.86
C ASP A 407 -19.92 -3.88 15.58
N ILE A 408 -18.61 -4.10 15.72
CA ILE A 408 -18.07 -5.25 16.48
C ILE A 408 -18.45 -5.14 17.96
N LEU A 409 -18.19 -4.00 18.59
CA LEU A 409 -18.49 -3.79 20.01
C LEU A 409 -19.98 -3.94 20.32
N SER A 410 -20.85 -3.44 19.44
CA SER A 410 -22.30 -3.55 19.56
C SER A 410 -22.79 -5.00 19.43
N ARG A 411 -22.24 -5.77 18.48
CA ARG A 411 -22.57 -7.21 18.31
C ARG A 411 -22.23 -8.04 19.55
N HIS A 412 -21.21 -7.64 20.28
CA HIS A 412 -20.78 -8.33 21.50
C HIS A 412 -21.31 -7.67 22.79
N ALA A 413 -22.27 -6.74 22.68
CA ALA A 413 -22.92 -6.05 23.81
C ALA A 413 -21.94 -5.34 24.74
N VAL A 414 -20.83 -4.80 24.23
CA VAL A 414 -19.83 -4.06 25.01
C VAL A 414 -20.30 -2.62 25.23
N ASN A 415 -20.38 -2.18 26.50
CA ASN A 415 -20.69 -0.80 26.82
C ASN A 415 -19.55 0.11 26.36
N THR A 416 -19.85 1.01 25.42
CA THR A 416 -18.84 1.88 24.82
C THR A 416 -19.05 3.32 25.24
N SER A 417 -18.03 3.94 25.83
CA SER A 417 -17.96 5.40 26.03
C SER A 417 -16.94 5.99 25.07
N ILE A 418 -17.16 7.25 24.66
CA ILE A 418 -16.29 7.92 23.70
C ILE A 418 -15.78 9.23 24.29
N SER A 419 -14.47 9.33 24.45
CA SER A 419 -13.76 10.57 24.79
C SER A 419 -13.37 11.29 23.52
N ASP A 420 -13.94 12.46 23.26
CA ASP A 420 -13.66 13.27 22.09
C ASP A 420 -12.51 14.25 22.36
N LYS A 421 -11.39 14.05 21.67
CA LYS A 421 -10.19 14.89 21.69
C LYS A 421 -9.92 15.51 20.31
N THR A 422 -10.91 15.45 19.39
CA THR A 422 -10.79 16.10 18.10
C THR A 422 -10.83 17.62 18.25
N ASN A 423 -10.28 18.31 17.26
CA ASN A 423 -10.38 19.75 17.20
C ASN A 423 -11.76 20.13 16.61
N HIS A 424 -12.64 20.70 17.44
CA HIS A 424 -13.97 21.16 16.97
C HIS A 424 -13.89 22.43 16.11
N GLY A 425 -12.69 23.03 16.00
CA GLY A 425 -12.45 24.22 15.23
C GLY A 425 -13.03 25.49 15.87
N ARG A 426 -12.81 26.58 15.14
CA ARG A 426 -13.40 27.90 15.44
C ARG A 426 -14.72 28.05 14.67
N SER A 427 -15.78 28.51 15.33
CA SER A 427 -16.99 28.94 14.63
C SER A 427 -16.68 30.12 13.70
N ILE A 428 -17.22 30.07 12.49
CA ILE A 428 -17.05 31.12 11.46
C ILE A 428 -18.39 31.60 10.94
N SER A 429 -18.48 32.89 10.61
CA SER A 429 -19.67 33.48 10.02
C SER A 429 -19.60 33.38 8.50
N VAL A 430 -20.34 32.43 7.96
CA VAL A 430 -20.36 32.15 6.51
C VAL A 430 -21.77 31.81 6.04
N THR A 431 -22.08 32.22 4.81
CA THR A 431 -23.39 32.00 4.17
C THR A 431 -23.19 31.40 2.78
N PHE A 432 -24.03 30.43 2.42
CA PHE A 432 -24.06 29.88 1.06
C PHE A 432 -24.87 30.75 0.13
N LYS A 433 -24.29 31.16 -1.01
CA LYS A 433 -24.90 32.00 -2.03
C LYS A 433 -25.37 31.15 -3.23
N GLY A 434 -26.26 30.22 -3.01
CA GLY A 434 -26.74 29.36 -4.08
C GLY A 434 -27.88 28.46 -3.57
N GLU A 435 -28.37 27.61 -4.44
CA GLU A 435 -29.37 26.60 -4.11
C GLU A 435 -28.85 25.24 -4.47
N LEU A 436 -29.06 24.26 -3.58
CA LEU A 436 -28.73 22.87 -3.84
C LEU A 436 -29.82 22.20 -4.68
N ARG A 437 -29.45 21.45 -5.68
CA ARG A 437 -30.36 20.57 -6.40
C ARG A 437 -30.84 19.45 -5.47
N GLU A 438 -32.00 18.86 -5.76
CA GLU A 438 -32.61 17.80 -4.96
C GLU A 438 -31.60 16.67 -4.60
N GLU A 439 -30.87 16.17 -5.59
CA GLU A 439 -29.85 15.13 -5.37
C GLU A 439 -28.70 15.60 -4.48
N GLN A 440 -28.32 16.88 -4.58
CA GLN A 440 -27.31 17.46 -3.71
C GLN A 440 -27.83 17.63 -2.28
N GLN A 441 -29.14 17.93 -2.11
CA GLN A 441 -29.75 17.98 -0.79
C GLN A 441 -29.77 16.59 -0.14
N MET A 442 -30.18 15.55 -0.89
CA MET A 442 -30.12 14.16 -0.39
C MET A 442 -28.69 13.77 0.03
N ALA A 443 -27.69 14.17 -0.76
CA ALA A 443 -26.28 13.94 -0.41
C ALA A 443 -25.88 14.72 0.86
N MET A 444 -26.37 15.95 1.03
CA MET A 444 -26.14 16.78 2.21
C MET A 444 -26.66 16.09 3.47
N ASP A 445 -27.89 15.64 3.45
CA ASP A 445 -28.53 14.98 4.59
C ASP A 445 -27.78 13.69 4.98
N ALA A 446 -27.35 12.90 3.97
CA ALA A 446 -26.55 11.70 4.20
C ALA A 446 -25.16 11.98 4.77
N MET A 447 -24.50 13.05 4.30
CA MET A 447 -23.12 13.36 4.73
C MET A 447 -23.08 14.07 6.09
N ILE A 448 -24.03 14.97 6.37
CA ILE A 448 -23.99 15.79 7.57
C ILE A 448 -24.32 14.99 8.85
N ALA A 449 -25.03 13.87 8.71
CA ALA A 449 -25.31 12.94 9.80
C ALA A 449 -24.01 12.31 10.37
N HIS A 450 -22.90 12.40 9.64
CA HIS A 450 -21.64 11.77 10.00
C HIS A 450 -20.50 12.78 10.14
N ARG A 451 -19.52 12.46 10.97
CA ARG A 451 -18.28 13.26 11.13
C ARG A 451 -17.27 12.99 10.02
N THR A 452 -17.27 11.77 9.50
CA THR A 452 -16.39 11.34 8.42
C THR A 452 -17.21 10.67 7.33
N GLY A 453 -16.83 10.89 6.10
CA GLY A 453 -17.51 10.27 4.98
C GLY A 453 -16.93 10.66 3.63
N THR A 454 -17.18 9.79 2.65
CA THR A 454 -16.80 10.03 1.26
C THR A 454 -18.04 10.24 0.40
N LEU A 455 -18.06 11.32 -0.37
CA LEU A 455 -19.02 11.56 -1.45
C LEU A 455 -18.44 10.98 -2.74
N SER A 456 -19.13 9.99 -3.30
CA SER A 456 -18.83 9.46 -4.64
C SER A 456 -19.83 10.01 -5.64
N ALA A 457 -19.43 11.00 -6.43
CA ALA A 457 -20.32 11.65 -7.37
C ALA A 457 -19.61 12.03 -8.67
N THR A 458 -20.33 11.95 -9.78
CA THR A 458 -19.81 12.26 -11.11
C THR A 458 -19.29 13.69 -11.23
N THR A 459 -18.55 13.98 -12.29
CA THR A 459 -17.99 15.34 -12.51
C THR A 459 -19.07 16.40 -12.68
N ALA A 460 -20.26 16.04 -13.19
CA ALA A 460 -21.39 16.95 -13.41
C ALA A 460 -22.25 17.19 -12.15
N PHE A 461 -22.02 16.44 -11.06
CA PHE A 461 -22.77 16.59 -9.81
C PHE A 461 -22.59 17.97 -9.15
N GLY A 462 -21.47 18.65 -9.39
CA GLY A 462 -21.15 19.91 -8.71
C GLY A 462 -20.57 19.71 -7.31
N LYS A 463 -19.67 18.75 -7.13
CA LYS A 463 -19.00 18.40 -5.85
C LYS A 463 -18.45 19.61 -5.10
N THR A 464 -17.81 20.55 -5.82
CA THR A 464 -17.23 21.77 -5.21
C THR A 464 -18.32 22.66 -4.60
N VAL A 465 -19.41 22.91 -5.33
CA VAL A 465 -20.55 23.72 -4.84
C VAL A 465 -21.23 23.04 -3.65
N PHE A 466 -21.43 21.73 -3.72
CA PHE A 466 -21.93 20.91 -2.61
C PHE A 466 -21.06 21.06 -1.36
N ALA A 467 -19.72 20.96 -1.51
CA ALA A 467 -18.81 21.07 -0.38
C ALA A 467 -18.79 22.50 0.21
N ILE A 468 -18.96 23.54 -0.61
CA ILE A 468 -19.11 24.92 -0.15
C ILE A 468 -20.40 25.07 0.67
N ALA A 469 -21.51 24.48 0.23
CA ALA A 469 -22.74 24.47 1.01
C ALA A 469 -22.57 23.76 2.35
N MET A 470 -21.80 22.64 2.38
CA MET A 470 -21.46 21.93 3.62
C MET A 470 -20.63 22.79 4.57
N ILE A 471 -19.67 23.59 4.07
CA ILE A 471 -18.91 24.54 4.89
C ILE A 471 -19.87 25.54 5.55
N ALA A 472 -20.78 26.11 4.77
CA ALA A 472 -21.78 27.06 5.28
C ALA A 472 -22.76 26.45 6.28
N GLN A 473 -23.01 25.14 6.19
CA GLN A 473 -23.90 24.44 7.13
C GLN A 473 -23.18 24.06 8.43
N ARG A 474 -21.90 23.61 8.35
CA ARG A 474 -21.07 23.27 9.53
C ARG A 474 -20.60 24.51 10.30
N LYS A 475 -20.35 25.61 9.62
CA LYS A 475 -19.91 26.89 10.21
C LYS A 475 -18.66 26.77 11.09
N VAL A 476 -17.71 25.94 10.68
CA VAL A 476 -16.41 25.79 11.36
C VAL A 476 -15.27 26.06 10.40
N ASN A 477 -14.15 26.55 10.92
CA ASN A 477 -12.99 26.83 10.11
C ASN A 477 -12.52 25.58 9.34
N THR A 478 -12.22 25.77 8.06
CA THR A 478 -12.07 24.67 7.11
C THR A 478 -10.77 24.73 6.34
N LEU A 479 -10.11 23.59 6.22
CA LEU A 479 -8.97 23.38 5.33
C LEU A 479 -9.40 22.50 4.15
N ILE A 480 -9.16 22.97 2.93
CA ILE A 480 -9.42 22.25 1.69
C ILE A 480 -8.10 21.75 1.13
N LEU A 481 -7.94 20.44 1.01
CA LEU A 481 -6.75 19.79 0.49
C LEU A 481 -6.94 19.41 -0.97
N VAL A 482 -6.04 19.90 -1.82
CA VAL A 482 -6.03 19.62 -3.26
C VAL A 482 -4.66 19.13 -3.71
N HIS A 483 -4.59 18.37 -4.80
CA HIS A 483 -3.34 17.78 -5.27
C HIS A 483 -2.63 18.58 -6.36
N ASN A 484 -3.29 19.55 -7.01
CA ASN A 484 -2.70 20.37 -8.06
C ASN A 484 -3.17 21.84 -8.01
N LYS A 485 -2.40 22.74 -8.69
CA LYS A 485 -2.65 24.19 -8.71
C LYS A 485 -3.92 24.57 -9.47
N ALA A 486 -4.33 23.81 -10.47
CA ALA A 486 -5.53 24.10 -11.25
C ALA A 486 -6.78 23.96 -10.39
N LEU A 487 -6.86 22.88 -9.60
CA LEU A 487 -7.93 22.69 -8.61
C LEU A 487 -7.91 23.77 -7.53
N LEU A 488 -6.72 24.18 -7.05
CA LEU A 488 -6.61 25.27 -6.09
C LEU A 488 -7.23 26.57 -6.64
N ALA A 489 -6.92 26.93 -7.89
CA ALA A 489 -7.48 28.11 -8.53
C ALA A 489 -9.00 27.99 -8.72
N GLN A 490 -9.49 26.83 -9.15
CA GLN A 490 -10.91 26.55 -9.31
C GLN A 490 -11.67 26.65 -7.98
N TRP A 491 -11.08 26.08 -6.90
CA TRP A 491 -11.69 26.19 -5.57
C TRP A 491 -11.77 27.64 -5.09
N ASN A 492 -10.71 28.43 -5.31
CA ASN A 492 -10.71 29.85 -4.94
C ASN A 492 -11.82 30.62 -5.66
N GLU A 493 -11.94 30.45 -6.98
CA GLU A 493 -12.99 31.08 -7.79
C GLU A 493 -14.40 30.66 -7.31
N ARG A 494 -14.63 29.38 -7.05
CA ARG A 494 -15.94 28.87 -6.61
C ARG A 494 -16.30 29.31 -5.19
N LEU A 495 -15.31 29.41 -4.29
CA LEU A 495 -15.53 29.93 -2.95
C LEU A 495 -15.92 31.43 -3.00
N GLU A 496 -15.24 32.24 -3.81
CA GLU A 496 -15.60 33.65 -4.00
C GLU A 496 -17.02 33.81 -4.58
N GLN A 497 -17.41 32.90 -5.49
CA GLN A 497 -18.72 32.93 -6.13
C GLN A 497 -19.85 32.49 -5.19
N PHE A 498 -19.67 31.40 -4.44
CA PHE A 498 -20.76 30.71 -3.73
C PHE A 498 -20.73 30.85 -2.20
N LEU A 499 -19.66 31.45 -1.62
CA LEU A 499 -19.55 31.61 -0.18
C LEU A 499 -19.48 33.10 0.20
N GLY A 500 -20.37 33.55 1.06
CA GLY A 500 -20.24 34.82 1.80
C GLY A 500 -19.43 34.56 3.06
N ILE A 501 -18.38 35.35 3.30
CA ILE A 501 -17.53 35.24 4.50
C ILE A 501 -17.60 36.58 5.22
N ASP A 502 -18.26 36.61 6.39
CA ASP A 502 -18.47 37.79 7.22
C ASP A 502 -17.47 37.80 8.41
N GLU A 503 -16.21 37.51 8.12
CA GLU A 503 -15.12 37.41 9.11
C GLU A 503 -14.12 38.55 8.94
N ALA A 504 -13.74 39.18 10.04
CA ALA A 504 -12.64 40.14 10.05
C ALA A 504 -11.30 39.39 9.98
N ILE A 505 -10.48 39.72 8.98
CA ILE A 505 -9.12 39.17 8.90
C ILE A 505 -8.22 40.10 9.67
N ASP A 506 -7.54 39.59 10.70
CA ASP A 506 -6.47 40.32 11.39
C ASP A 506 -5.37 40.62 10.38
N LYS A 507 -5.19 41.89 10.08
CA LYS A 507 -4.09 42.33 9.20
C LYS A 507 -2.76 42.11 9.93
N PRO A 508 -1.87 41.24 9.42
CA PRO A 508 -0.58 41.11 10.08
C PRO A 508 0.17 42.46 10.07
N HIS A 509 0.59 42.92 11.24
CA HIS A 509 1.46 44.06 11.41
C HIS A 509 2.79 43.81 10.71
N GLY A 510 3.12 44.52 9.64
CA GLY A 510 4.44 44.42 9.04
C GLY A 510 4.56 44.97 7.62
N ASN A 511 5.38 45.98 7.49
CA ASN A 511 5.99 46.61 6.32
C ASN A 511 5.09 47.30 5.27
N ARG A 512 5.19 48.60 5.24
CA ARG A 512 4.72 49.50 4.20
C ARG A 512 5.33 49.13 2.84
N GLY A 513 4.48 48.81 1.85
CA GLY A 513 4.94 48.89 0.46
C GLY A 513 4.48 47.83 -0.55
N ARG A 514 3.75 46.78 -0.20
CA ARG A 514 3.12 45.87 -1.19
C ARG A 514 1.61 45.85 -1.00
N LYS A 515 0.82 46.07 -2.08
CA LYS A 515 -0.62 45.74 -2.10
C LYS A 515 -0.76 44.25 -1.73
N LYS A 516 -1.15 43.98 -0.50
CA LYS A 516 -1.49 42.60 -0.07
C LYS A 516 -2.87 42.28 -0.62
N ASP A 517 -2.97 41.11 -1.27
CA ASP A 517 -4.24 40.51 -1.63
C ASP A 517 -5.12 40.49 -0.38
N SER A 518 -6.24 41.18 -0.42
CA SER A 518 -7.25 41.24 0.66
C SER A 518 -8.24 40.08 0.55
N SER A 519 -7.86 38.98 -0.06
CA SER A 519 -8.74 37.80 -0.19
C SER A 519 -9.02 37.20 1.18
N THR A 520 -10.28 36.93 1.46
CA THR A 520 -10.75 36.23 2.67
C THR A 520 -10.48 34.72 2.64
N ILE A 521 -9.95 34.21 1.53
CA ILE A 521 -9.58 32.82 1.32
C ILE A 521 -8.06 32.74 1.34
N GLY A 522 -7.52 31.94 2.28
CA GLY A 522 -6.09 31.67 2.38
C GLY A 522 -5.62 30.57 1.41
N CYS A 523 -4.36 30.67 0.98
CA CYS A 523 -3.79 29.70 0.06
C CYS A 523 -2.37 29.31 0.45
N LEU A 524 -2.06 27.99 0.36
CA LEU A 524 -0.71 27.45 0.57
C LEU A 524 -0.26 26.64 -0.64
N TYR A 525 0.70 27.18 -1.40
CA TYR A 525 1.29 26.48 -2.56
C TYR A 525 2.62 27.10 -2.99
N SER A 526 3.59 26.26 -3.38
CA SER A 526 4.86 26.68 -4.03
C SER A 526 5.53 27.92 -3.39
N GLY A 527 5.65 27.94 -2.05
CA GLY A 527 6.25 29.05 -1.31
C GLY A 527 5.32 30.22 -1.01
N LYS A 528 4.12 30.32 -1.62
CA LYS A 528 3.09 31.29 -1.22
C LYS A 528 2.33 30.72 -0.01
N ASN A 529 2.32 31.47 1.09
CA ASN A 529 1.55 31.17 2.29
C ASN A 529 0.73 32.39 2.70
N THR A 530 -0.60 32.28 2.57
CA THR A 530 -1.57 33.29 2.98
C THR A 530 -2.67 32.67 3.84
N LEU A 531 -2.35 31.62 4.60
CA LEU A 531 -3.33 30.96 5.47
C LEU A 531 -3.83 31.93 6.54
N HIS A 532 -5.13 31.90 6.78
CA HIS A 532 -5.82 32.74 7.77
C HIS A 532 -6.46 31.90 8.90
N GLY A 533 -6.55 30.59 8.73
CA GLY A 533 -7.22 29.70 9.69
C GLY A 533 -8.75 29.85 9.69
N ILE A 534 -9.33 30.40 8.62
CA ILE A 534 -10.79 30.55 8.41
C ILE A 534 -11.25 29.57 7.35
N ILE A 535 -11.03 29.92 6.09
CA ILE A 535 -11.22 29.04 4.92
C ILE A 535 -9.91 29.07 4.15
N ASP A 536 -9.24 27.97 4.12
CA ASP A 536 -7.91 27.86 3.53
C ASP A 536 -7.82 26.70 2.55
N ILE A 537 -7.09 26.90 1.44
CA ILE A 537 -6.85 25.88 0.42
C ILE A 537 -5.35 25.58 0.40
N ALA A 538 -4.98 24.32 0.52
CA ALA A 538 -3.59 23.93 0.51
C ALA A 538 -3.29 22.83 -0.51
N LEU A 539 -2.18 22.96 -1.22
CA LEU A 539 -1.59 21.83 -1.94
C LEU A 539 -1.04 20.84 -0.93
N ILE A 540 -1.39 19.56 -1.07
CA ILE A 540 -0.99 18.52 -0.13
C ILE A 540 0.54 18.42 0.06
N GLN A 541 1.31 18.58 -1.04
CA GLN A 541 2.77 18.57 -0.99
C GLN A 541 3.33 19.75 -0.19
N SER A 542 2.59 20.88 -0.12
CA SER A 542 2.98 22.06 0.65
C SER A 542 2.68 21.91 2.15
N CYS A 543 1.85 20.92 2.52
CA CYS A 543 1.54 20.61 3.92
C CYS A 543 2.63 19.78 4.62
N LEU A 544 3.63 19.30 3.87
CA LEU A 544 4.74 18.49 4.40
C LEU A 544 6.03 19.32 4.51
N ASN A 545 6.86 18.96 5.47
CA ASN A 545 8.24 19.37 5.61
C ASN A 545 9.06 18.13 6.00
N GLU A 546 10.05 17.76 5.16
CA GLU A 546 10.90 16.56 5.36
C GLU A 546 10.13 15.26 5.67
N GLY A 547 8.94 15.12 5.08
CA GLY A 547 8.08 13.95 5.29
C GLY A 547 7.14 14.05 6.49
N GLU A 548 7.19 15.11 7.29
CA GLU A 548 6.27 15.34 8.40
C GLU A 548 5.22 16.42 8.05
N ALA A 549 4.00 16.25 8.56
CA ALA A 549 2.95 17.23 8.36
C ALA A 549 3.18 18.48 9.21
N LYS A 550 3.04 19.65 8.58
CA LYS A 550 3.18 20.94 9.26
C LYS A 550 2.11 21.13 10.33
N PRO A 551 2.43 21.75 11.47
CA PRO A 551 1.52 21.88 12.62
C PRO A 551 0.16 22.53 12.31
N PHE A 552 0.09 23.43 11.32
CA PHE A 552 -1.15 24.13 10.99
C PHE A 552 -2.32 23.21 10.59
N VAL A 553 -2.04 22.01 10.06
CA VAL A 553 -3.09 21.04 9.66
C VAL A 553 -3.97 20.59 10.82
N LYS A 554 -3.51 20.80 12.07
CA LYS A 554 -4.24 20.45 13.31
C LYS A 554 -5.18 21.57 13.78
N GLN A 555 -5.19 22.73 13.11
CA GLN A 555 -5.90 23.93 13.62
C GLN A 555 -7.34 24.05 13.12
N TYR A 556 -7.79 23.19 12.23
CA TYR A 556 -9.10 23.26 11.60
C TYR A 556 -10.08 22.27 12.23
N GLY A 557 -11.37 22.71 12.31
CA GLY A 557 -12.47 21.84 12.75
C GLY A 557 -13.00 20.95 11.63
N MET A 558 -12.80 21.36 10.37
CA MET A 558 -13.18 20.60 9.19
C MET A 558 -12.05 20.51 8.16
N VAL A 559 -11.88 19.34 7.56
CA VAL A 559 -10.97 19.11 6.43
C VAL A 559 -11.75 18.48 5.29
N ILE A 560 -11.67 19.08 4.12
CA ILE A 560 -12.24 18.56 2.87
C ILE A 560 -11.08 18.12 1.96
N VAL A 561 -11.16 16.89 1.47
CA VAL A 561 -10.15 16.31 0.57
C VAL A 561 -10.78 16.16 -0.80
N ASP A 562 -10.40 17.05 -1.73
CA ASP A 562 -10.89 16.95 -3.10
C ASP A 562 -10.08 15.94 -3.90
N GLU A 563 -10.77 15.23 -4.81
CA GLU A 563 -10.26 14.09 -5.56
C GLU A 563 -9.51 13.09 -4.64
N CYS A 564 -10.20 12.68 -3.57
CA CYS A 564 -9.63 11.86 -2.49
C CYS A 564 -9.10 10.48 -2.95
N HIS A 565 -9.35 10.09 -4.21
CA HIS A 565 -8.72 8.90 -4.79
C HIS A 565 -7.18 9.02 -4.88
N HIS A 566 -6.61 10.21 -4.70
CA HIS A 566 -5.17 10.42 -4.55
C HIS A 566 -4.64 10.18 -3.12
N VAL A 567 -5.50 9.98 -2.11
CA VAL A 567 -5.12 9.80 -0.68
C VAL A 567 -4.16 8.63 -0.44
N SER A 568 -4.21 7.60 -1.26
CA SER A 568 -3.30 6.45 -1.11
C SER A 568 -1.83 6.74 -1.48
N SER A 569 -1.50 7.96 -1.94
CA SER A 569 -0.11 8.39 -1.99
C SER A 569 0.43 8.63 -0.57
N VAL A 570 1.69 8.25 -0.34
CA VAL A 570 2.35 8.35 0.98
C VAL A 570 2.18 9.75 1.59
N SER A 571 2.32 10.79 0.78
CA SER A 571 2.21 12.19 1.23
C SER A 571 0.82 12.55 1.74
N PHE A 572 -0.25 12.06 1.09
CA PHE A 572 -1.62 12.31 1.51
C PHE A 572 -1.94 11.62 2.82
N GLU A 573 -1.57 10.35 2.94
CA GLU A 573 -1.78 9.58 4.16
C GLU A 573 -1.05 10.22 5.34
N GLN A 574 0.21 10.63 5.17
CA GLN A 574 1.00 11.30 6.21
C GLN A 574 0.33 12.57 6.74
N VAL A 575 -0.24 13.40 5.85
CA VAL A 575 -0.96 14.61 6.27
C VAL A 575 -2.24 14.25 7.01
N LEU A 576 -3.08 13.35 6.46
CA LEU A 576 -4.37 13.02 7.07
C LEU A 576 -4.24 12.31 8.42
N ARG A 577 -3.19 11.53 8.64
CA ARG A 577 -2.87 10.92 9.95
C ARG A 577 -2.60 11.96 11.04
N GLN A 578 -2.19 13.19 10.69
CA GLN A 578 -1.93 14.27 11.66
C GLN A 578 -3.10 15.23 11.83
N VAL A 579 -4.09 15.20 10.94
CA VAL A 579 -5.30 16.00 11.04
C VAL A 579 -6.09 15.62 12.29
N THR A 580 -6.44 16.59 13.12
CA THR A 580 -7.23 16.38 14.35
C THR A 580 -8.68 16.87 14.21
N ALA A 581 -9.07 17.36 13.04
CA ALA A 581 -10.40 17.91 12.78
C ALA A 581 -11.53 16.93 13.13
N THR A 582 -12.61 17.47 13.69
CA THR A 582 -13.84 16.71 14.00
C THR A 582 -14.50 16.21 12.73
N TYR A 583 -14.46 17.01 11.66
CA TYR A 583 -15.10 16.70 10.38
C TYR A 583 -14.04 16.46 9.29
N VAL A 584 -14.08 15.29 8.67
CA VAL A 584 -13.19 14.96 7.54
C VAL A 584 -14.00 14.33 6.42
N TYR A 585 -14.06 15.01 5.27
CA TYR A 585 -14.85 14.57 4.13
C TYR A 585 -14.00 14.42 2.88
N GLY A 586 -14.18 13.29 2.19
CA GLY A 586 -13.56 13.02 0.89
C GLY A 586 -14.56 13.25 -0.25
N LEU A 587 -14.10 13.87 -1.33
CA LEU A 587 -14.87 14.05 -2.57
C LEU A 587 -14.16 13.32 -3.69
N THR A 588 -14.88 12.53 -4.49
CA THR A 588 -14.29 11.86 -5.65
C THR A 588 -15.35 11.52 -6.70
N ALA A 589 -14.95 11.51 -7.96
CA ALA A 589 -15.76 10.96 -9.04
C ALA A 589 -15.55 9.45 -9.19
N THR A 590 -14.39 8.96 -8.84
CA THR A 590 -13.95 7.59 -9.06
C THR A 590 -13.38 7.00 -7.77
N PRO A 591 -14.20 6.43 -6.89
CA PRO A 591 -13.75 5.86 -5.62
C PRO A 591 -12.87 4.62 -5.81
N ILE A 592 -13.00 3.93 -6.95
CA ILE A 592 -12.21 2.73 -7.28
C ILE A 592 -10.92 3.17 -7.96
N ARG A 593 -9.78 2.69 -7.49
CA ARG A 593 -8.46 2.98 -8.02
C ARG A 593 -7.93 1.85 -8.89
N LYS A 594 -7.12 2.20 -9.90
CA LYS A 594 -6.44 1.22 -10.76
C LYS A 594 -5.48 0.32 -9.99
N ASP A 595 -4.80 0.87 -8.97
CA ASP A 595 -3.84 0.16 -8.14
C ASP A 595 -4.46 -0.61 -6.95
N GLY A 596 -5.80 -0.55 -6.79
CA GLY A 596 -6.52 -1.26 -5.74
C GLY A 596 -6.31 -0.72 -4.32
N HIS A 597 -5.66 0.42 -4.13
CA HIS A 597 -5.38 1.03 -2.82
C HIS A 597 -6.54 1.89 -2.28
N GLN A 598 -7.73 1.80 -2.86
CA GLN A 598 -8.91 2.54 -2.39
C GLN A 598 -9.29 2.30 -0.91
N PRO A 599 -8.98 1.16 -0.23
CA PRO A 599 -9.33 1.03 1.18
C PRO A 599 -8.73 2.14 2.05
N ILE A 600 -7.53 2.66 1.70
CA ILE A 600 -6.89 3.77 2.43
C ILE A 600 -7.75 5.02 2.43
N ILE A 601 -8.46 5.30 1.33
CA ILE A 601 -9.38 6.45 1.22
C ILE A 601 -10.44 6.34 2.31
N PHE A 602 -11.09 5.17 2.41
CA PHE A 602 -12.18 4.96 3.36
C PHE A 602 -11.69 4.88 4.80
N MET A 603 -10.47 4.37 5.02
CA MET A 603 -9.84 4.40 6.33
C MET A 603 -9.55 5.84 6.80
N GLN A 604 -9.16 6.75 5.91
CA GLN A 604 -8.82 8.13 6.27
C GLN A 604 -10.01 9.09 6.23
N CYS A 605 -10.88 9.01 5.22
CA CYS A 605 -11.99 9.94 5.01
C CYS A 605 -13.34 9.39 5.47
N GLY A 606 -13.44 8.08 5.77
CA GLY A 606 -14.70 7.41 6.09
C GLY A 606 -15.37 6.74 4.89
N LYS A 607 -16.34 5.87 5.17
CA LYS A 607 -17.11 5.12 4.16
C LYS A 607 -17.80 6.06 3.17
N ILE A 608 -18.20 5.53 2.02
CA ILE A 608 -19.09 6.24 1.09
C ILE A 608 -20.44 6.41 1.78
N ARG A 609 -20.83 7.66 2.05
CA ARG A 609 -22.11 8.01 2.65
C ARG A 609 -23.18 8.30 1.61
N PHE A 610 -22.74 8.78 0.44
CA PHE A 610 -23.63 8.99 -0.71
C PHE A 610 -22.87 8.67 -2.01
N ALA A 611 -23.55 7.95 -2.90
CA ALA A 611 -23.05 7.64 -4.24
C ALA A 611 -24.09 8.07 -5.29
N SER A 612 -23.73 9.04 -6.13
CA SER A 612 -24.51 9.41 -7.30
C SER A 612 -24.20 8.47 -8.45
N LYS A 613 -25.21 7.80 -8.99
CA LYS A 613 -25.03 6.90 -10.14
C LYS A 613 -25.12 7.71 -11.43
N ALA A 614 -24.14 7.50 -12.32
CA ALA A 614 -24.14 8.15 -13.64
C ALA A 614 -25.46 7.89 -14.40
N LYS A 615 -26.07 6.72 -14.25
CA LYS A 615 -27.36 6.38 -14.90
C LYS A 615 -28.52 7.28 -14.42
N ASP A 616 -28.57 7.65 -13.15
CA ASP A 616 -29.66 8.47 -12.60
C ASP A 616 -29.55 9.93 -13.08
N GLN A 617 -28.32 10.42 -13.31
CA GLN A 617 -28.09 11.74 -13.92
C GLN A 617 -28.37 11.74 -15.42
N ILE A 618 -28.15 10.61 -16.10
CA ILE A 618 -28.42 10.45 -17.52
C ILE A 618 -29.90 10.70 -17.84
N VAL A 619 -30.79 10.25 -16.98
CA VAL A 619 -32.27 10.40 -17.17
C VAL A 619 -32.73 11.86 -17.01
N LYS A 620 -31.98 12.68 -16.26
CA LYS A 620 -32.35 14.07 -15.94
C LYS A 620 -31.80 15.13 -16.93
N GLN A 621 -30.91 14.74 -17.86
CA GLN A 621 -30.30 15.67 -18.82
C GLN A 621 -31.10 15.75 -20.13
N THR A 622 -31.23 16.93 -20.67
CA THR A 622 -32.10 17.27 -21.81
C THR A 622 -31.53 16.95 -23.19
N PHE A 623 -30.27 16.47 -23.27
CA PHE A 623 -29.62 16.20 -24.56
C PHE A 623 -29.39 14.70 -24.81
N ASN A 624 -29.46 14.32 -26.09
CA ASN A 624 -29.19 12.98 -26.57
C ASN A 624 -27.72 12.61 -26.45
N ARG A 625 -27.43 11.32 -26.35
CA ARG A 625 -26.05 10.77 -26.30
C ARG A 625 -25.88 9.73 -27.36
N VAL A 626 -24.88 9.92 -28.18
CA VAL A 626 -24.57 9.03 -29.29
C VAL A 626 -23.14 8.52 -29.15
N LEU A 627 -22.97 7.21 -29.12
CA LEU A 627 -21.66 6.57 -29.24
C LEU A 627 -21.48 6.12 -30.69
N VAL A 628 -20.41 6.58 -31.32
CA VAL A 628 -20.06 6.28 -32.72
C VAL A 628 -18.79 5.41 -32.73
N PRO A 629 -18.91 4.07 -32.78
CA PRO A 629 -17.74 3.21 -32.92
C PRO A 629 -17.19 3.35 -34.35
N ARG A 630 -15.89 3.60 -34.46
CA ARG A 630 -15.16 3.78 -35.72
C ARG A 630 -14.08 2.71 -35.84
N PHE A 631 -14.31 1.72 -36.69
CA PHE A 631 -13.39 0.61 -36.94
C PHE A 631 -12.33 1.04 -37.97
N THR A 632 -11.05 1.03 -37.57
CA THR A 632 -9.94 1.40 -38.43
C THR A 632 -9.42 0.20 -39.21
N THR A 633 -8.75 0.46 -40.31
CA THR A 633 -8.11 -0.57 -41.15
C THR A 633 -6.67 -0.83 -40.73
N TYR A 634 -6.19 -0.19 -39.63
CA TYR A 634 -4.82 -0.33 -39.19
C TYR A 634 -4.46 -1.78 -38.86
N ARG A 635 -3.34 -2.25 -39.40
CA ARG A 635 -2.79 -3.60 -39.17
C ARG A 635 -1.35 -3.48 -38.66
N ASN A 636 -1.03 -4.21 -37.61
CA ASN A 636 0.34 -4.31 -37.16
C ASN A 636 1.09 -5.29 -38.06
N ILE A 637 1.92 -4.79 -38.98
CA ILE A 637 2.64 -5.60 -39.97
C ILE A 637 3.90 -6.25 -39.35
N THR A 638 4.32 -5.84 -38.16
CA THR A 638 5.54 -6.33 -37.52
C THR A 638 5.25 -6.80 -36.11
N ASP A 639 5.48 -8.10 -35.88
CA ASP A 639 5.65 -8.82 -34.59
C ASP A 639 4.70 -8.48 -33.41
N ASP A 640 4.03 -9.51 -32.88
CA ASP A 640 3.10 -9.47 -31.72
C ASP A 640 3.75 -9.04 -30.38
N THR A 641 5.03 -8.68 -30.37
CA THR A 641 5.83 -8.39 -29.18
C THR A 641 5.92 -6.90 -28.80
N LYS A 642 5.22 -6.00 -29.52
CA LYS A 642 5.29 -4.57 -29.22
C LYS A 642 4.71 -4.23 -27.83
N THR A 643 5.47 -3.48 -27.06
CA THR A 643 4.97 -2.89 -25.81
C THR A 643 3.83 -1.89 -26.11
N TYR A 644 2.94 -1.65 -25.15
CA TYR A 644 1.87 -0.65 -25.28
C TYR A 644 2.38 0.73 -25.73
N THR A 645 3.56 1.13 -25.29
CA THR A 645 4.20 2.39 -25.69
C THR A 645 4.59 2.41 -27.17
N GLN A 646 5.15 1.32 -27.68
CA GLN A 646 5.52 1.19 -29.10
C GLN A 646 4.27 1.11 -29.99
N LEU A 647 3.22 0.40 -29.52
CA LEU A 647 1.95 0.34 -30.24
C LEU A 647 1.31 1.72 -30.36
N THR A 648 1.18 2.46 -29.25
CA THR A 648 0.59 3.81 -29.31
C THR A 648 1.41 4.80 -30.14
N GLN A 649 2.72 4.57 -30.28
CA GLN A 649 3.57 5.31 -31.19
C GLN A 649 3.22 5.00 -32.64
N ALA A 650 3.17 3.75 -33.00
CA ALA A 650 2.83 3.32 -34.34
C ALA A 650 1.43 3.80 -34.78
N LEU A 651 0.43 3.72 -33.88
CA LEU A 651 -0.92 4.25 -34.12
C LEU A 651 -0.93 5.78 -34.35
N SER A 652 -0.06 6.52 -33.65
CA SER A 652 0.03 7.98 -33.81
C SER A 652 0.74 8.43 -35.08
N GLU A 653 1.56 7.57 -35.69
CA GLU A 653 2.36 7.84 -36.89
C GLU A 653 1.68 7.34 -38.18
N ASP A 654 0.59 6.57 -38.07
CA ASP A 654 -0.13 6.05 -39.24
C ASP A 654 -0.96 7.14 -39.92
N SER A 655 -0.58 7.50 -41.14
CA SER A 655 -1.20 8.60 -41.91
C SER A 655 -2.63 8.28 -42.31
N ALA A 656 -2.92 7.07 -42.80
CA ALA A 656 -4.26 6.69 -43.23
C ALA A 656 -5.25 6.71 -42.05
N ARG A 657 -4.80 6.28 -40.85
CA ARG A 657 -5.58 6.36 -39.64
C ARG A 657 -5.83 7.81 -39.21
N ASN A 658 -4.82 8.65 -39.30
CA ASN A 658 -4.94 10.07 -38.99
C ASN A 658 -5.87 10.80 -39.95
N GLU A 659 -5.80 10.55 -41.25
CA GLU A 659 -6.73 11.08 -42.25
C GLU A 659 -8.18 10.68 -41.92
N PHE A 660 -8.42 9.40 -41.60
CA PHE A 660 -9.75 8.91 -41.20
C PHE A 660 -10.29 9.63 -39.97
N ILE A 661 -9.42 9.94 -38.98
CA ILE A 661 -9.80 10.71 -37.77
C ILE A 661 -10.13 12.16 -38.17
N ILE A 662 -9.34 12.77 -39.04
CA ILE A 662 -9.54 14.16 -39.48
C ILE A 662 -10.84 14.32 -40.27
N ASP A 663 -11.20 13.36 -41.12
CA ASP A 663 -12.45 13.40 -41.91
C ASP A 663 -13.68 13.40 -40.99
N ASP A 664 -13.66 12.60 -39.92
CA ASP A 664 -14.73 12.61 -38.91
C ASP A 664 -14.79 13.93 -38.15
N ILE A 665 -13.62 14.51 -37.78
CA ILE A 665 -13.57 15.80 -37.09
C ILE A 665 -14.05 16.93 -38.00
N LYS A 666 -13.67 16.92 -39.26
CA LYS A 666 -14.14 17.87 -40.27
C LYS A 666 -15.66 17.83 -40.40
N SER A 667 -16.24 16.63 -40.54
CA SER A 667 -17.69 16.45 -40.57
C SER A 667 -18.37 17.02 -39.31
N ALA A 668 -17.77 16.84 -38.11
CA ALA A 668 -18.30 17.42 -36.88
C ALA A 668 -18.27 18.97 -36.92
N LEU A 669 -17.19 19.56 -37.42
CA LEU A 669 -17.03 21.02 -37.54
C LEU A 669 -18.03 21.59 -38.55
N GLU A 670 -18.24 20.93 -39.69
CA GLU A 670 -19.25 21.31 -40.69
C GLU A 670 -20.68 21.29 -40.11
N ASN A 671 -20.94 20.39 -39.17
CA ASN A 671 -22.19 20.33 -38.42
C ASN A 671 -22.21 21.28 -37.21
N ARG A 672 -21.33 22.28 -37.15
CA ARG A 672 -21.20 23.30 -36.10
C ARG A 672 -20.98 22.75 -34.71
N ARG A 673 -20.35 21.57 -34.58
CA ARG A 673 -20.01 20.96 -33.31
C ARG A 673 -18.69 21.49 -32.79
N THR A 674 -18.45 21.33 -31.49
CA THR A 674 -17.20 21.73 -30.83
C THR A 674 -16.44 20.47 -30.39
N PRO A 675 -15.55 19.94 -31.26
CA PRO A 675 -14.81 18.71 -30.98
C PRO A 675 -13.70 18.88 -29.94
N LEU A 676 -13.61 17.90 -29.03
CA LEU A 676 -12.48 17.62 -28.17
C LEU A 676 -11.79 16.35 -28.66
N VAL A 677 -10.57 16.48 -29.16
CA VAL A 677 -9.78 15.37 -29.68
C VAL A 677 -8.75 14.94 -28.64
N LEU A 678 -8.90 13.70 -28.12
CA LEU A 678 -8.02 13.19 -27.08
C LEU A 678 -7.03 12.17 -27.63
N THR A 679 -5.77 12.41 -27.35
CA THR A 679 -4.67 11.47 -27.60
C THR A 679 -3.78 11.28 -26.37
N THR A 680 -2.87 10.30 -26.39
CA THR A 680 -1.94 10.01 -25.30
C THR A 680 -0.54 10.61 -25.53
N ARG A 681 -0.24 11.09 -26.75
CA ARG A 681 1.10 11.55 -27.15
C ARG A 681 1.13 12.99 -27.58
N THR A 682 2.11 13.74 -27.09
CA THR A 682 2.31 15.16 -27.45
C THR A 682 2.60 15.35 -28.95
N ALA A 683 3.39 14.47 -29.55
CA ALA A 683 3.65 14.52 -31.00
C ALA A 683 2.34 14.39 -31.79
N HIS A 684 1.48 13.46 -31.41
CA HIS A 684 0.18 13.25 -32.07
C HIS A 684 -0.78 14.45 -31.92
N VAL A 685 -0.73 15.16 -30.76
CA VAL A 685 -1.47 16.43 -30.61
C VAL A 685 -1.06 17.43 -31.67
N ARG A 686 0.24 17.59 -31.92
CA ARG A 686 0.77 18.53 -32.91
C ARG A 686 0.40 18.12 -34.33
N THR A 687 0.51 16.83 -34.68
CA THR A 687 0.15 16.29 -35.98
C THR A 687 -1.32 16.55 -36.32
N LEU A 688 -2.23 16.12 -35.43
CA LEU A 688 -3.66 16.30 -35.63
C LEU A 688 -4.07 17.78 -35.66
N ALA A 689 -3.48 18.60 -34.77
CA ALA A 689 -3.75 20.04 -34.75
C ALA A 689 -3.32 20.70 -36.06
N GLN A 690 -2.16 20.36 -36.61
CA GLN A 690 -1.69 20.89 -37.90
C GLN A 690 -2.60 20.48 -39.05
N MET A 691 -3.05 19.24 -39.08
CA MET A 691 -3.99 18.74 -40.11
C MET A 691 -5.37 19.42 -40.01
N LEU A 692 -5.78 19.91 -38.84
CA LEU A 692 -7.07 20.59 -38.64
C LEU A 692 -7.06 22.08 -39.00
N LEU A 693 -5.91 22.72 -39.12
CA LEU A 693 -5.80 24.16 -39.43
C LEU A 693 -6.61 24.61 -40.68
N PRO A 694 -6.74 23.80 -41.74
CA PRO A 694 -7.53 24.21 -42.93
C PRO A 694 -9.06 24.14 -42.69
N PHE A 695 -9.55 23.47 -41.65
CA PHE A 695 -10.97 23.12 -41.44
C PHE A 695 -11.63 23.83 -40.26
N ALA A 696 -10.87 24.50 -39.40
CA ALA A 696 -11.40 25.20 -38.24
C ALA A 696 -10.82 26.62 -38.15
N ASP A 697 -11.66 27.60 -37.79
CA ASP A 697 -11.21 28.98 -37.55
C ASP A 697 -10.18 29.03 -36.41
N HIS A 698 -10.40 28.15 -35.41
CA HIS A 698 -9.53 28.02 -34.25
C HIS A 698 -9.19 26.57 -33.95
N VAL A 699 -7.89 26.29 -33.85
CA VAL A 699 -7.35 25.03 -33.33
C VAL A 699 -6.51 25.30 -32.08
N VAL A 700 -6.96 24.80 -30.93
CA VAL A 700 -6.30 24.99 -29.64
C VAL A 700 -5.66 23.68 -29.18
N GLN A 701 -4.36 23.73 -28.90
CA GLN A 701 -3.60 22.59 -28.37
C GLN A 701 -3.47 22.70 -26.86
N LEU A 702 -3.75 21.60 -26.15
CA LEU A 702 -3.65 21.51 -24.70
C LEU A 702 -2.79 20.30 -24.30
N VAL A 703 -1.52 20.57 -23.98
CA VAL A 703 -0.55 19.53 -23.68
C VAL A 703 -0.15 19.56 -22.20
N GLY A 704 -0.12 18.41 -21.54
CA GLY A 704 0.25 18.31 -20.14
C GLY A 704 1.70 18.72 -19.84
N ALA A 705 2.59 18.61 -20.83
CA ALA A 705 4.00 18.97 -20.73
C ALA A 705 4.29 20.49 -20.91
N ASP A 706 3.30 21.28 -21.35
CA ASP A 706 3.49 22.71 -21.58
C ASP A 706 3.74 23.48 -20.27
N SER A 707 4.46 24.58 -20.34
CA SER A 707 4.72 25.46 -19.21
C SER A 707 3.42 26.10 -18.70
N ASN A 708 3.41 26.53 -17.45
CA ASN A 708 2.25 27.21 -16.86
C ASN A 708 1.86 28.50 -17.61
N LYS A 709 2.83 29.15 -18.26
CA LYS A 709 2.61 30.35 -19.09
C LYS A 709 1.85 29.98 -20.38
N GLU A 710 2.26 28.95 -21.07
CA GLU A 710 1.63 28.44 -22.28
C GLU A 710 0.19 27.97 -21.99
N LYS A 711 0.00 27.20 -20.91
CA LYS A 711 -1.33 26.76 -20.46
C LYS A 711 -2.29 27.93 -20.20
N ARG A 712 -1.80 28.98 -19.55
CA ARG A 712 -2.61 30.18 -19.29
C ARG A 712 -2.98 30.90 -20.58
N ILE A 713 -2.05 31.03 -21.51
CA ILE A 713 -2.30 31.64 -22.84
C ILE A 713 -3.33 30.83 -23.62
N ALA A 714 -3.21 29.50 -23.64
CA ALA A 714 -4.17 28.62 -24.30
C ALA A 714 -5.60 28.74 -23.72
N LEU A 715 -5.72 28.82 -22.39
CA LEU A 715 -7.03 29.03 -21.74
C LEU A 715 -7.59 30.42 -22.00
N GLN A 716 -6.79 31.46 -22.01
CA GLN A 716 -7.23 32.83 -22.37
C GLN A 716 -7.68 32.89 -23.83
N LYS A 717 -6.99 32.23 -24.75
CA LYS A 717 -7.44 32.11 -26.14
C LYS A 717 -8.80 31.43 -26.22
N LEU A 718 -8.98 30.30 -25.54
CA LEU A 718 -10.24 29.56 -25.52
C LEU A 718 -11.43 30.42 -25.05
N GLN A 719 -11.22 31.23 -24.01
CA GLN A 719 -12.28 32.10 -23.46
C GLN A 719 -12.59 33.28 -24.39
N ALA A 720 -11.67 33.70 -25.24
CA ALA A 720 -11.83 34.82 -26.15
C ALA A 720 -12.48 34.45 -27.50
N ILE A 721 -12.63 33.14 -27.81
CA ILE A 721 -13.18 32.68 -29.10
C ILE A 721 -14.69 32.89 -29.13
N PRO A 722 -15.21 33.63 -30.16
CA PRO A 722 -16.63 33.83 -30.35
C PRO A 722 -17.40 32.54 -30.57
N GLN A 723 -18.66 32.52 -30.14
CA GLN A 723 -19.52 31.32 -30.28
C GLN A 723 -19.86 31.00 -31.76
N THR A 724 -19.79 31.99 -32.63
CA THR A 724 -20.05 31.88 -34.06
C THR A 724 -18.92 31.26 -34.85
N GLU A 725 -17.72 31.23 -34.32
CA GLU A 725 -16.52 30.71 -34.97
C GLU A 725 -16.30 29.24 -34.63
N SER A 726 -15.81 28.46 -35.60
CA SER A 726 -15.54 27.04 -35.42
C SER A 726 -14.28 26.81 -34.58
N LEU A 727 -14.35 25.83 -33.68
CA LEU A 727 -13.29 25.53 -32.71
C LEU A 727 -13.05 24.03 -32.60
N ALA A 728 -11.79 23.61 -32.75
CA ALA A 728 -11.34 22.27 -32.40
C ALA A 728 -10.31 22.32 -31.28
N ILE A 729 -10.48 21.48 -30.26
CA ILE A 729 -9.52 21.34 -29.17
C ILE A 729 -8.81 20.01 -29.28
N VAL A 730 -7.48 20.03 -29.42
CA VAL A 730 -6.66 18.82 -29.45
C VAL A 730 -5.83 18.73 -28.17
N ALA A 731 -6.00 17.67 -27.40
CA ALA A 731 -5.44 17.60 -26.06
C ALA A 731 -4.88 16.23 -25.68
N THR A 732 -3.94 16.24 -24.71
CA THR A 732 -3.57 15.01 -24.03
C THR A 732 -4.54 14.72 -22.89
N GLY A 733 -4.90 13.43 -22.69
CA GLY A 733 -5.84 13.02 -21.65
C GLY A 733 -5.46 13.51 -20.25
N LYS A 734 -4.16 13.58 -19.95
CA LYS A 734 -3.66 14.10 -18.65
C LYS A 734 -4.04 15.58 -18.39
N TYR A 735 -4.15 16.39 -19.44
CA TYR A 735 -4.55 17.80 -19.29
C TYR A 735 -6.06 17.95 -19.03
N ILE A 736 -6.85 17.16 -19.74
CA ILE A 736 -8.33 17.24 -19.69
C ILE A 736 -8.91 16.55 -18.44
N GLY A 737 -8.19 15.56 -17.89
CA GLY A 737 -8.69 14.74 -16.76
C GLY A 737 -9.06 15.57 -15.53
N GLU A 738 -8.26 16.58 -15.16
CA GLU A 738 -8.40 17.30 -13.91
C GLU A 738 -8.37 18.81 -14.11
N GLY A 739 -9.43 19.50 -13.63
CA GLY A 739 -9.48 20.97 -13.59
C GLY A 739 -9.80 21.68 -14.92
N PHE A 740 -9.98 20.97 -16.03
CA PHE A 740 -10.43 21.58 -17.29
C PHE A 740 -11.96 21.63 -17.36
N ASP A 741 -12.53 22.80 -17.61
CA ASP A 741 -13.98 23.00 -17.76
C ASP A 741 -14.26 23.96 -18.92
N TYR A 742 -14.96 23.47 -19.96
CA TYR A 742 -15.37 24.28 -21.10
C TYR A 742 -16.74 23.78 -21.61
N PRO A 743 -17.83 24.42 -21.19
CA PRO A 743 -19.21 23.94 -21.40
C PRO A 743 -19.66 23.78 -22.84
N ARG A 744 -19.06 24.53 -23.78
CA ARG A 744 -19.37 24.48 -25.22
C ARG A 744 -19.07 23.11 -25.86
N LEU A 745 -18.20 22.28 -25.26
CA LEU A 745 -17.84 20.97 -25.80
C LEU A 745 -19.06 20.03 -25.93
N ASP A 746 -19.26 19.45 -27.10
CA ASP A 746 -20.34 18.53 -27.42
C ASP A 746 -19.93 17.23 -28.12
N THR A 747 -18.71 17.16 -28.63
CA THR A 747 -18.20 15.96 -29.35
C THR A 747 -16.81 15.56 -28.82
N LEU A 748 -16.63 14.28 -28.51
CA LEU A 748 -15.37 13.70 -28.03
C LEU A 748 -14.84 12.67 -29.02
N PHE A 749 -13.57 12.80 -29.39
CA PHE A 749 -12.85 11.86 -30.23
C PHE A 749 -11.80 11.13 -29.42
N LEU A 750 -12.01 9.85 -29.15
CA LEU A 750 -11.06 8.98 -28.45
C LEU A 750 -10.11 8.33 -29.45
N THR A 751 -9.05 9.03 -29.82
CA THR A 751 -8.14 8.61 -30.91
C THR A 751 -7.13 7.53 -30.49
N MET A 752 -7.06 7.14 -29.22
CA MET A 752 -6.14 6.13 -28.71
C MET A 752 -6.85 5.10 -27.84
N PRO A 753 -6.33 3.84 -27.75
CA PRO A 753 -6.92 2.81 -26.93
C PRO A 753 -6.79 3.16 -25.43
N ILE A 754 -7.89 3.52 -24.78
CA ILE A 754 -7.96 3.83 -23.35
C ILE A 754 -8.77 2.72 -22.66
N ALA A 755 -8.17 2.07 -21.66
CA ALA A 755 -8.78 0.92 -20.97
C ALA A 755 -9.43 1.29 -19.63
N TRP A 756 -9.04 2.45 -19.00
CA TRP A 756 -9.42 2.77 -17.64
C TRP A 756 -10.77 3.49 -17.56
N LYS A 757 -11.72 2.87 -16.84
CA LYS A 757 -13.09 3.40 -16.64
C LYS A 757 -13.10 4.84 -16.11
N GLY A 758 -12.31 5.13 -15.09
CA GLY A 758 -12.24 6.45 -14.47
C GLY A 758 -11.87 7.57 -15.45
N ASN A 759 -10.93 7.31 -16.36
CA ASN A 759 -10.54 8.29 -17.38
C ASN A 759 -11.69 8.56 -18.37
N ILE A 760 -12.39 7.50 -18.80
CA ILE A 760 -13.52 7.63 -19.74
C ILE A 760 -14.65 8.41 -19.07
N GLU A 761 -14.99 8.09 -17.83
CA GLU A 761 -16.01 8.82 -17.06
C GLU A 761 -15.64 10.29 -16.86
N GLN A 762 -14.36 10.60 -16.60
CA GLN A 762 -13.87 11.98 -16.50
C GLN A 762 -13.97 12.72 -17.83
N TYR A 763 -13.54 12.12 -18.93
CA TYR A 763 -13.52 12.77 -20.25
C TYR A 763 -14.95 12.98 -20.79
N SER A 764 -15.80 11.96 -20.72
CA SER A 764 -17.21 12.08 -21.11
C SER A 764 -17.98 13.08 -20.23
N GLY A 765 -17.67 13.10 -18.92
CA GLY A 765 -18.25 14.05 -17.99
C GLY A 765 -17.98 15.52 -18.30
N ARG A 766 -16.91 15.84 -19.08
CA ARG A 766 -16.64 17.21 -19.56
C ARG A 766 -17.64 17.68 -20.61
N LEU A 767 -18.21 16.75 -21.37
CA LEU A 767 -19.22 17.06 -22.39
C LEU A 767 -20.62 17.25 -21.76
N HIS A 768 -20.85 16.70 -20.58
CA HIS A 768 -22.16 16.70 -19.93
C HIS A 768 -22.48 18.02 -19.19
N ARG A 769 -21.76 19.10 -19.48
CA ARG A 769 -22.12 20.45 -19.01
C ARG A 769 -23.28 21.01 -19.83
N GLU A 770 -24.24 21.58 -19.14
CA GLU A 770 -25.33 22.33 -19.79
C GLU A 770 -24.77 23.54 -20.50
N TYR A 771 -25.20 23.77 -21.71
CA TYR A 771 -24.86 24.92 -22.55
C TYR A 771 -25.99 25.21 -23.51
N ASP A 772 -26.28 26.48 -23.71
CA ASP A 772 -27.40 26.92 -24.57
C ASP A 772 -27.22 26.37 -26.00
N GLY A 773 -28.31 25.77 -26.53
CA GLY A 773 -28.29 25.16 -27.86
C GLY A 773 -27.70 23.75 -27.96
N LYS A 774 -27.17 23.17 -26.87
CA LYS A 774 -26.67 21.80 -26.87
C LYS A 774 -27.83 20.79 -26.80
N SER A 775 -28.12 20.13 -27.90
CA SER A 775 -29.16 19.12 -28.03
C SER A 775 -28.66 17.69 -28.01
N GLU A 776 -27.34 17.47 -28.29
CA GLU A 776 -26.74 16.17 -28.43
C GLU A 776 -25.25 16.17 -28.08
N VAL A 777 -24.80 15.09 -27.46
CA VAL A 777 -23.39 14.81 -27.19
C VAL A 777 -22.98 13.56 -27.96
N GLN A 778 -21.88 13.64 -28.71
CA GLN A 778 -21.32 12.51 -29.46
C GLN A 778 -19.96 12.07 -28.94
N ILE A 779 -19.73 10.76 -28.92
CA ILE A 779 -18.43 10.17 -28.58
C ILE A 779 -18.00 9.25 -29.71
N TYR A 780 -16.94 9.61 -30.41
CA TYR A 780 -16.28 8.80 -31.42
C TYR A 780 -15.20 7.93 -30.77
N ASP A 781 -15.34 6.61 -30.89
CA ASP A 781 -14.38 5.65 -30.36
C ASP A 781 -13.68 4.91 -31.51
N TYR A 782 -12.37 5.16 -31.69
CA TYR A 782 -11.57 4.53 -32.75
C TYR A 782 -11.05 3.17 -32.29
N ILE A 783 -11.40 2.13 -33.04
CA ILE A 783 -11.18 0.74 -32.71
C ILE A 783 -10.25 0.10 -33.73
N ASP A 784 -9.02 -0.18 -33.31
CA ASP A 784 -8.00 -0.87 -34.13
C ASP A 784 -8.14 -2.39 -33.94
N PHE A 785 -9.25 -2.97 -34.46
CA PHE A 785 -9.69 -4.32 -34.13
C PHE A 785 -8.77 -5.43 -34.67
N HIS A 786 -7.94 -5.13 -35.68
CA HIS A 786 -6.92 -6.06 -36.18
C HIS A 786 -5.73 -6.22 -35.21
N VAL A 787 -5.65 -5.43 -34.14
CA VAL A 787 -4.62 -5.52 -33.11
C VAL A 787 -5.24 -6.16 -31.86
N PRO A 788 -4.85 -7.39 -31.45
CA PRO A 788 -5.49 -8.13 -30.36
C PRO A 788 -5.58 -7.35 -29.04
N LEU A 789 -4.53 -6.57 -28.72
CA LEU A 789 -4.52 -5.73 -27.52
C LEU A 789 -5.58 -4.62 -27.59
N CYS A 790 -5.73 -3.95 -28.74
CA CYS A 790 -6.72 -2.89 -28.92
C CYS A 790 -8.15 -3.42 -28.89
N ASP A 791 -8.42 -4.59 -29.51
CA ASP A 791 -9.71 -5.28 -29.43
C ASP A 791 -10.06 -5.66 -27.97
N SER A 792 -9.09 -6.23 -27.23
CA SER A 792 -9.28 -6.54 -25.82
C SER A 792 -9.63 -5.30 -24.98
N ILE A 793 -8.97 -4.17 -25.23
CA ILE A 793 -9.24 -2.89 -24.56
C ILE A 793 -10.64 -2.40 -24.93
N TYR A 794 -11.05 -2.48 -26.19
CA TYR A 794 -12.38 -2.10 -26.64
C TYR A 794 -13.48 -2.95 -25.96
N ARG A 795 -13.34 -4.28 -25.95
CA ARG A 795 -14.27 -5.18 -25.26
C ARG A 795 -14.41 -4.88 -23.77
N LYS A 796 -13.35 -4.41 -23.13
CA LYS A 796 -13.41 -3.92 -21.74
C LYS A 796 -14.22 -2.63 -21.63
N ARG A 797 -14.08 -1.69 -22.61
CA ARG A 797 -14.86 -0.44 -22.63
C ARG A 797 -16.36 -0.68 -22.83
N LEU A 798 -16.74 -1.63 -23.69
CA LEU A 798 -18.15 -1.97 -23.94
C LEU A 798 -18.89 -2.46 -22.68
N LYS A 799 -18.17 -2.96 -21.67
CA LYS A 799 -18.78 -3.42 -20.40
C LYS A 799 -18.97 -2.28 -19.40
N LEU A 800 -18.47 -1.11 -19.71
CA LEU A 800 -18.53 0.08 -18.87
C LEU A 800 -19.71 0.97 -19.25
#